data_8d9cdb2bfc12b364fd9bc58896c02b86
#
_entry.id   8d9cdb2bfc12b364fd9bc58896c02b86
#
_cell.length_a   1.000
_cell.length_b   1.000
_cell.length_c   1.000
_cell.angle_alpha   90.00
_cell.angle_beta   90.00
_cell.angle_gamma   90.00
#
_symmetry.space_group_name_H-M   'P 1'
#
loop_
_entity.id
_entity.type
_entity.pdbx_description
1 polymer ?
#
loop_
_entity_poly.entity_id
_entity_poly.type
_entity_poly.pdbx_seq_one_letter_code
_entity_poly.pdbx_strand_id
1 'polypeptide(L)'
;MSQRFGGWNRVADHLLSLTDSRVIQLNDGQAASLRELAKRLPNNGVIIADEVGMGKTRIAAAVARAVIAAGGRVAILVPPGLGYQWSDELQTAGVNAPPILRSLWQYLQAWETKDKDAPWFMESALVVSHAFTNWRLGENTVPWRWALLPEIYARWRKQANGRWPRDYCSNKMLDDVWVRQAAESIVGAIYASPENHPTRKLIEELAESTPWPGALTAGEYGRNAQLRPWLERAVGLGLGVFDLVIVDEAHKSRGQDSGLNRLLTEVVLKSVNARCLTMTATPVELDATQWTQMLGRIRVDDASKTAATTAISNYAKSVARVRQCPSDEDVRKEFKESATAFKLALNDYLLRRDKRQDPAVINFQNASGEGYHAYRREQEILIDTAQLSSEWKRAVCAAEALSFVTRQSDRTVAKRLRLTLGNGHGIASLIDQLHRDDKEDQKQIEADHVSWIATQHSSKIELTADKRLLRAEWWQNVMIQPFVKNAGSALFDHPAILAAVEEIEAICLQGEKVLVFGRFTRPLRALVQLLNAREMLRCVDANLPWPQSKVHENEEWEAILSAHRQLRRQGELDRVLLDIALAEQYQALENQRRNIREKLISHIEEGFTLKQPGKRVRALFDVFKKAVEEDSEQVQGNEDHALAVVARAMHELVQAYTENSTPSDFAQAFVDLVAAASDRDEGDADGDGQLDEAEASGLWAELKIRLHEEYNRPEGGYARLMFGETKPATRRFLQLAFNRKHGHPKVLVAQSLVGREGLNLHKACRTVVLLHPEWNPGVVEQQIGRVDRIGSLWEEKLNQVIAGKQVNGDLPRIEIRPVVFRGTYDEKNWQVLHDRWDDLRAQLHGIVISPRIAEKYPDAEEMIAEINGAAPNFSPSGSV
;
A
#
# COMPACT_ATOMS: atom_id res chain seq x y z
N MET A 1 25.04 -5.25 28.90
CA MET A 1 26.04 -4.37 28.22
C MET A 1 25.78 -4.43 26.75
N SER A 2 25.22 -3.38 26.12
CA SER A 2 25.09 -3.34 24.64
C SER A 2 26.48 -3.40 24.04
N GLN A 3 26.72 -4.34 23.14
CA GLN A 3 27.96 -4.39 22.35
C GLN A 3 28.14 -3.04 21.68
N ARG A 4 29.34 -2.47 21.79
CA ARG A 4 29.67 -1.21 21.13
C ARG A 4 29.61 -1.43 19.61
N PHE A 5 28.93 -0.59 18.86
CA PHE A 5 28.86 -0.66 17.39
C PHE A 5 30.27 -0.74 16.80
N GLY A 6 30.55 -1.83 16.08
CA GLY A 6 31.86 -2.13 15.51
C GLY A 6 32.23 -1.33 14.27
N GLY A 7 31.31 -0.45 13.80
CA GLY A 7 31.50 0.44 12.66
C GLY A 7 31.07 -0.15 11.31
N TRP A 8 31.00 0.71 10.30
CA TRP A 8 30.41 0.40 9.00
C TRP A 8 31.26 -0.56 8.15
N ASN A 9 32.58 -0.60 8.35
CA ASN A 9 33.44 -1.58 7.67
C ASN A 9 33.10 -3.01 8.12
N ARG A 10 32.85 -3.22 9.43
CA ARG A 10 32.39 -4.51 9.92
C ARG A 10 31.03 -4.91 9.39
N VAL A 11 30.14 -3.93 9.22
CA VAL A 11 28.84 -4.17 8.56
C VAL A 11 29.06 -4.62 7.11
N ALA A 12 29.99 -4.00 6.37
CA ALA A 12 30.33 -4.40 5.00
C ALA A 12 30.84 -5.84 4.94
N ASP A 13 31.72 -6.25 5.87
CA ASP A 13 32.19 -7.64 5.95
C ASP A 13 31.06 -8.63 6.20
N HIS A 14 30.12 -8.30 7.12
CA HIS A 14 28.93 -9.11 7.36
C HIS A 14 28.02 -9.19 6.14
N LEU A 15 27.82 -8.09 5.39
CA LEU A 15 27.04 -8.09 4.15
C LEU A 15 27.65 -9.03 3.09
N LEU A 16 28.96 -8.98 2.90
CA LEU A 16 29.66 -9.89 1.99
C LEU A 16 29.51 -11.35 2.41
N SER A 17 29.63 -11.63 3.71
CA SER A 17 29.45 -13.00 4.22
C SER A 17 28.02 -13.54 3.99
N LEU A 18 26.99 -12.67 4.02
CA LEU A 18 25.62 -13.05 3.74
C LEU A 18 25.39 -13.41 2.28
N THR A 19 26.15 -12.85 1.33
CA THR A 19 26.01 -13.21 -0.09
C THR A 19 26.47 -14.62 -0.39
N ASP A 20 27.40 -15.17 0.40
CA ASP A 20 27.98 -16.49 0.21
C ASP A 20 27.33 -17.57 1.10
N SER A 21 26.54 -17.12 2.08
CA SER A 21 25.86 -18.00 3.04
C SER A 21 24.45 -18.35 2.58
N ARG A 22 23.98 -19.59 2.88
CA ARG A 22 22.57 -19.99 2.64
C ARG A 22 21.62 -19.57 3.77
N VAL A 23 22.06 -18.69 4.67
CA VAL A 23 21.26 -18.27 5.85
C VAL A 23 20.05 -17.44 5.46
N ILE A 24 20.20 -16.62 4.41
CA ILE A 24 19.08 -15.89 3.80
C ILE A 24 19.00 -16.34 2.36
N GLN A 25 17.84 -16.78 1.90
CA GLN A 25 17.64 -17.11 0.50
C GLN A 25 17.59 -15.84 -0.35
N LEU A 26 18.69 -15.53 -1.01
CA LEU A 26 18.86 -14.40 -1.92
C LEU A 26 18.92 -14.90 -3.36
N ASN A 27 18.30 -14.20 -4.29
CA ASN A 27 18.59 -14.39 -5.70
C ASN A 27 19.87 -13.61 -6.09
N ASP A 28 20.42 -13.90 -7.28
CA ASP A 28 21.70 -13.32 -7.73
C ASP A 28 21.67 -11.79 -7.76
N GLY A 29 20.56 -11.19 -8.19
CA GLY A 29 20.39 -9.74 -8.19
C GLY A 29 20.33 -9.13 -6.79
N GLN A 30 19.73 -9.82 -5.80
CA GLN A 30 19.74 -9.39 -4.42
C GLN A 30 21.14 -9.50 -3.81
N ALA A 31 21.86 -10.59 -4.11
CA ALA A 31 23.24 -10.74 -3.69
C ALA A 31 24.16 -9.66 -4.28
N ALA A 32 24.00 -9.35 -5.58
CA ALA A 32 24.72 -8.25 -6.22
C ALA A 32 24.41 -6.89 -5.55
N SER A 33 23.14 -6.64 -5.17
CA SER A 33 22.77 -5.42 -4.42
C SER A 33 23.45 -5.35 -3.06
N LEU A 34 23.56 -6.46 -2.32
CA LEU A 34 24.26 -6.49 -1.03
C LEU A 34 25.75 -6.20 -1.18
N ARG A 35 26.41 -6.74 -2.25
CA ARG A 35 27.82 -6.43 -2.53
C ARG A 35 28.04 -4.94 -2.81
N GLU A 36 27.12 -4.30 -3.56
CA GLU A 36 27.20 -2.85 -3.80
C GLU A 36 26.91 -2.04 -2.54
N LEU A 37 25.96 -2.46 -1.70
CA LEU A 37 25.69 -1.82 -0.41
C LEU A 37 26.87 -1.93 0.55
N ALA A 38 27.61 -3.05 0.53
CA ALA A 38 28.85 -3.22 1.31
C ALA A 38 29.93 -2.20 0.93
N LYS A 39 29.98 -1.77 -0.33
CA LYS A 39 30.93 -0.73 -0.80
C LYS A 39 30.49 0.68 -0.41
N ARG A 40 29.17 0.97 -0.42
CA ARG A 40 28.61 2.34 -0.30
C ARG A 40 28.30 2.73 1.14
N LEU A 41 27.71 1.83 1.94
CA LEU A 41 27.28 2.11 3.32
C LEU A 41 28.40 2.58 4.27
N PRO A 42 29.68 2.16 4.13
CA PRO A 42 30.75 2.71 4.93
C PRO A 42 30.85 4.26 4.85
N ASN A 43 30.55 4.84 3.69
CA ASN A 43 30.72 6.26 3.43
C ASN A 43 29.40 7.03 3.37
N ASN A 44 28.35 6.43 2.81
CA ASN A 44 27.11 7.13 2.45
C ASN A 44 25.86 6.41 2.94
N GLY A 45 24.75 7.17 3.10
CA GLY A 45 23.41 6.60 3.05
C GLY A 45 23.04 6.21 1.61
N VAL A 46 22.11 5.28 1.42
CA VAL A 46 21.76 4.75 0.11
C VAL A 46 20.27 4.74 -0.15
N ILE A 47 19.88 5.02 -1.38
CA ILE A 47 18.53 4.91 -1.90
C ILE A 47 18.42 3.62 -2.71
N ILE A 48 17.62 2.65 -2.25
CA ILE A 48 17.26 1.47 -3.03
C ILE A 48 16.00 1.81 -3.83
N ALA A 49 16.17 2.02 -5.10
CA ALA A 49 15.12 2.40 -6.04
C ALA A 49 14.69 1.26 -6.97
N ASP A 50 14.83 0.02 -6.52
CA ASP A 50 14.44 -1.17 -7.29
C ASP A 50 12.98 -1.10 -7.74
N GLU A 51 12.68 -1.61 -8.91
CA GLU A 51 11.31 -1.75 -9.39
C GLU A 51 10.42 -2.52 -8.41
N VAL A 52 9.11 -2.34 -8.56
CA VAL A 52 8.15 -3.07 -7.73
C VAL A 52 8.32 -4.58 -7.94
N GLY A 53 8.19 -5.36 -6.87
CA GLY A 53 8.30 -6.82 -6.94
C GLY A 53 9.72 -7.40 -6.92
N MET A 54 10.79 -6.59 -6.93
CA MET A 54 12.19 -7.05 -6.94
C MET A 54 12.75 -7.47 -5.56
N GLY A 55 11.91 -7.45 -4.50
CA GLY A 55 12.29 -7.92 -3.16
C GLY A 55 13.17 -6.98 -2.36
N LYS A 56 12.92 -5.66 -2.41
CA LYS A 56 13.61 -4.62 -1.63
C LYS A 56 13.65 -4.90 -0.12
N THR A 57 12.53 -5.36 0.44
CA THR A 57 12.37 -5.64 1.87
C THR A 57 13.37 -6.68 2.34
N ARG A 58 13.63 -7.74 1.54
CA ARG A 58 14.60 -8.78 1.84
C ARG A 58 16.03 -8.25 1.89
N ILE A 59 16.40 -7.38 0.97
CA ILE A 59 17.71 -6.71 0.97
C ILE A 59 17.86 -5.88 2.25
N ALA A 60 16.86 -5.09 2.60
CA ALA A 60 16.91 -4.23 3.78
C ALA A 60 16.93 -5.04 5.10
N ALA A 61 16.20 -6.17 5.17
CA ALA A 61 16.28 -7.07 6.32
C ALA A 61 17.68 -7.71 6.47
N ALA A 62 18.33 -8.05 5.36
CA ALA A 62 19.72 -8.52 5.36
C ALA A 62 20.69 -7.42 5.86
N VAL A 63 20.50 -6.17 5.45
CA VAL A 63 21.29 -5.03 5.96
C VAL A 63 21.05 -4.82 7.46
N ALA A 64 19.80 -4.89 7.93
CA ALA A 64 19.49 -4.81 9.35
C ALA A 64 20.22 -5.89 10.16
N ARG A 65 20.18 -7.14 9.69
CA ARG A 65 20.93 -8.24 10.31
C ARG A 65 22.43 -7.96 10.39
N ALA A 66 23.04 -7.47 9.31
CA ALA A 66 24.48 -7.16 9.29
C ALA A 66 24.86 -6.07 10.30
N VAL A 67 24.02 -5.03 10.45
CA VAL A 67 24.23 -3.97 11.43
C VAL A 67 24.11 -4.51 12.85
N ILE A 68 23.12 -5.34 13.14
CA ILE A 68 22.93 -5.98 14.45
C ILE A 68 24.10 -6.89 14.79
N ALA A 69 24.56 -7.70 13.82
CA ALA A 69 25.74 -8.55 13.99
C ALA A 69 27.02 -7.76 14.26
N ALA A 70 27.11 -6.51 13.79
CA ALA A 70 28.18 -5.58 14.11
C ALA A 70 27.97 -4.84 15.45
N GLY A 71 26.92 -5.16 16.22
CA GLY A 71 26.59 -4.53 17.51
C GLY A 71 25.85 -3.20 17.40
N GLY A 72 25.34 -2.84 16.20
CA GLY A 72 24.57 -1.63 15.96
C GLY A 72 23.07 -1.80 16.21
N ARG A 73 22.33 -0.66 16.29
CA ARG A 73 20.88 -0.60 16.47
C ARG A 73 20.18 -0.08 15.22
N VAL A 74 19.03 -0.66 14.90
CA VAL A 74 18.30 -0.39 13.66
C VAL A 74 16.89 0.09 13.95
N ALA A 75 16.49 1.24 13.37
CA ALA A 75 15.10 1.67 13.29
C ALA A 75 14.57 1.43 11.89
N ILE A 76 13.41 0.78 11.78
CA ILE A 76 12.74 0.45 10.52
C ILE A 76 11.39 1.14 10.49
N LEU A 77 11.26 2.13 9.62
CA LEU A 77 10.06 2.96 9.50
C LEU A 77 9.21 2.44 8.35
N VAL A 78 7.98 1.99 8.67
CA VAL A 78 7.13 1.28 7.74
C VAL A 78 5.75 1.94 7.59
N PRO A 79 5.13 1.87 6.40
CA PRO A 79 3.73 2.23 6.24
C PRO A 79 2.80 1.38 7.14
N PRO A 80 1.68 1.93 7.63
CA PRO A 80 0.80 1.25 8.59
C PRO A 80 0.34 -0.16 8.18
N GLY A 81 0.16 -0.39 6.88
CA GLY A 81 -0.33 -1.68 6.36
C GLY A 81 0.77 -2.74 6.10
N LEU A 82 2.06 -2.37 6.19
CA LEU A 82 3.18 -3.26 5.80
C LEU A 82 3.87 -3.94 6.97
N GLY A 83 3.45 -3.64 8.18
CA GLY A 83 4.16 -4.10 9.37
C GLY A 83 4.34 -5.61 9.46
N TYR A 84 3.28 -6.38 9.18
CA TYR A 84 3.34 -7.85 9.25
C TYR A 84 4.32 -8.45 8.22
N GLN A 85 4.39 -7.88 7.01
CA GLN A 85 5.34 -8.32 5.98
C GLN A 85 6.79 -8.07 6.42
N TRP A 86 7.03 -6.95 7.08
CA TRP A 86 8.33 -6.65 7.64
C TRP A 86 8.73 -7.59 8.78
N SER A 87 7.79 -7.91 9.67
CA SER A 87 8.05 -8.87 10.75
C SER A 87 8.42 -10.25 10.19
N ASP A 88 7.73 -10.71 9.14
CA ASP A 88 8.02 -11.99 8.49
C ASP A 88 9.40 -11.98 7.78
N GLU A 89 9.73 -10.92 7.08
CA GLU A 89 11.04 -10.81 6.41
C GLU A 89 12.19 -10.68 7.41
N LEU A 90 12.01 -9.95 8.51
CA LEU A 90 13.01 -9.84 9.57
C LEU A 90 13.24 -11.19 10.24
N GLN A 91 12.17 -11.93 10.56
CA GLN A 91 12.30 -13.27 11.14
C GLN A 91 12.97 -14.23 10.17
N THR A 92 12.62 -14.19 8.88
CA THR A 92 13.29 -14.97 7.83
C THR A 92 14.78 -14.63 7.73
N ALA A 93 15.11 -13.35 7.94
CA ALA A 93 16.49 -12.91 8.02
C ALA A 93 17.18 -13.26 9.35
N GLY A 94 16.48 -13.85 10.33
CA GLY A 94 17.00 -14.17 11.65
C GLY A 94 17.21 -12.94 12.55
N VAL A 95 16.38 -11.90 12.38
CA VAL A 95 16.34 -10.71 13.22
C VAL A 95 15.10 -10.76 14.10
N ASN A 96 15.29 -10.79 15.41
CA ASN A 96 14.22 -10.62 16.36
C ASN A 96 13.93 -9.13 16.54
N ALA A 97 12.69 -8.74 16.40
CA ALA A 97 12.21 -7.39 16.65
C ALA A 97 10.92 -7.49 17.48
N PRO A 98 10.70 -6.56 18.43
CA PRO A 98 9.46 -6.49 19.17
C PRO A 98 8.29 -6.15 18.25
N PRO A 99 7.04 -6.26 18.73
CA PRO A 99 5.85 -5.87 18.01
C PRO A 99 5.95 -4.45 17.43
N ILE A 100 5.31 -4.23 16.28
CA ILE A 100 5.40 -2.97 15.57
C ILE A 100 4.82 -1.85 16.40
N LEU A 101 5.62 -0.82 16.64
CA LEU A 101 5.23 0.35 17.41
C LEU A 101 4.28 1.24 16.58
N ARG A 102 2.99 1.26 16.96
CA ARG A 102 1.93 1.97 16.21
C ARG A 102 1.35 3.16 16.96
N SER A 103 1.41 3.17 18.29
CA SER A 103 0.74 4.16 19.13
C SER A 103 1.55 4.54 20.37
N LEU A 104 1.28 5.74 20.89
CA LEU A 104 1.86 6.19 22.16
C LEU A 104 1.40 5.33 23.35
N TRP A 105 0.20 4.76 23.29
CA TRP A 105 -0.30 3.84 24.30
C TRP A 105 0.59 2.60 24.41
N GLN A 106 0.83 1.93 23.29
CA GLN A 106 1.72 0.76 23.20
C GLN A 106 3.13 1.09 23.68
N TYR A 107 3.65 2.26 23.31
CA TYR A 107 4.96 2.74 23.78
C TYR A 107 5.03 2.87 25.29
N LEU A 108 4.00 3.46 25.95
CA LEU A 108 3.99 3.70 27.38
C LEU A 108 3.65 2.43 28.18
N GLN A 109 2.76 1.59 27.71
CA GLN A 109 2.40 0.34 28.36
C GLN A 109 3.60 -0.60 28.51
N ALA A 110 4.48 -0.64 27.54
CA ALA A 110 5.68 -1.50 27.56
C ALA A 110 6.65 -1.16 28.71
N TRP A 111 6.51 0.00 29.39
CA TRP A 111 7.29 0.37 30.56
C TRP A 111 6.77 -0.22 31.89
N GLU A 112 5.63 -0.91 31.87
CA GLU A 112 5.02 -1.52 33.05
C GLU A 112 5.72 -2.81 33.51
N THR A 113 6.76 -3.24 32.82
CA THR A 113 7.50 -4.46 33.15
C THR A 113 8.20 -4.36 34.52
N LYS A 114 8.26 -5.47 35.25
CA LYS A 114 8.90 -5.56 36.58
C LYS A 114 10.42 -5.38 36.50
N ASP A 115 11.03 -5.56 35.35
CA ASP A 115 12.44 -5.36 35.11
C ASP A 115 12.74 -3.86 34.96
N LYS A 116 13.78 -3.41 35.64
CA LYS A 116 14.18 -2.00 35.66
C LYS A 116 14.75 -1.47 34.36
N ASP A 117 14.91 -2.33 33.34
CA ASP A 117 15.45 -1.96 32.04
C ASP A 117 14.32 -1.53 31.11
N ALA A 118 14.50 -0.35 30.51
CA ALA A 118 13.52 0.17 29.58
C ALA A 118 13.46 -0.70 28.32
N PRO A 119 12.29 -1.22 27.91
CA PRO A 119 12.21 -2.24 26.85
C PRO A 119 12.67 -1.74 25.49
N TRP A 120 12.48 -0.46 25.18
CA TRP A 120 12.74 0.04 23.83
C TRP A 120 14.20 0.31 23.51
N PHE A 121 14.94 0.95 24.40
CA PHE A 121 16.35 1.29 24.12
C PHE A 121 17.33 0.10 24.28
N MET A 122 16.85 -1.02 24.79
CA MET A 122 17.59 -2.28 24.82
C MET A 122 17.44 -3.12 23.54
N GLU A 123 16.39 -2.87 22.78
CA GLU A 123 16.11 -3.60 21.55
C GLU A 123 17.14 -3.27 20.46
N SER A 124 17.63 -4.29 19.76
CA SER A 124 18.57 -4.13 18.66
C SER A 124 17.90 -3.68 17.35
N ALA A 125 16.63 -4.00 17.16
CA ALA A 125 15.82 -3.55 16.04
C ALA A 125 14.45 -3.08 16.53
N LEU A 126 13.97 -1.95 16.02
CA LEU A 126 12.60 -1.45 16.23
C LEU A 126 11.91 -1.22 14.91
N VAL A 127 10.70 -1.75 14.77
CA VAL A 127 9.81 -1.46 13.64
C VAL A 127 8.77 -0.44 14.08
N VAL A 128 8.75 0.72 13.45
CA VAL A 128 7.89 1.85 13.82
C VAL A 128 6.99 2.24 12.65
N SER A 129 5.70 2.32 12.91
CA SER A 129 4.73 2.76 11.90
C SER A 129 4.87 4.24 11.57
N HIS A 130 4.76 4.62 10.29
CA HIS A 130 4.70 6.03 9.86
C HIS A 130 3.56 6.82 10.55
N ALA A 131 2.52 6.13 11.02
CA ALA A 131 1.41 6.73 11.75
C ALA A 131 1.68 6.94 13.24
N PHE A 132 2.83 6.50 13.77
CA PHE A 132 3.14 6.55 15.19
C PHE A 132 3.00 7.94 15.80
N THR A 133 3.38 9.00 15.08
CA THR A 133 3.31 10.40 15.57
C THR A 133 1.93 11.05 15.40
N ASN A 134 0.91 10.34 14.92
CA ASN A 134 -0.44 10.87 14.70
C ASN A 134 -1.25 10.98 16.02
N TRP A 135 -0.63 11.48 17.07
CA TRP A 135 -1.30 11.66 18.36
C TRP A 135 -2.28 12.84 18.33
N ARG A 136 -3.51 12.58 18.77
CA ARG A 136 -4.54 13.62 18.95
C ARG A 136 -4.44 14.14 20.38
N LEU A 137 -3.80 15.28 20.56
CA LEU A 137 -3.59 15.94 21.84
C LEU A 137 -4.30 17.31 21.83
N GLY A 138 -4.84 17.71 22.98
CA GLY A 138 -5.53 19.00 23.20
C GLY A 138 -5.86 19.18 24.68
N GLU A 139 -6.59 20.24 25.01
CA GLU A 139 -6.86 20.67 26.39
C GLU A 139 -7.48 19.59 27.29
N ASN A 140 -8.35 18.74 26.74
CA ASN A 140 -9.04 17.68 27.48
C ASN A 140 -8.33 16.32 27.40
N THR A 141 -7.05 16.28 26.99
CA THR A 141 -6.31 15.04 26.85
C THR A 141 -5.84 14.54 28.21
N VAL A 142 -6.06 13.25 28.48
CA VAL A 142 -5.62 12.58 29.71
C VAL A 142 -4.09 12.65 29.87
N PRO A 143 -3.57 12.79 31.11
CA PRO A 143 -2.14 13.05 31.40
C PRO A 143 -1.18 12.04 30.77
N TRP A 144 -1.49 10.75 30.77
CA TRP A 144 -0.57 9.73 30.23
C TRP A 144 -0.17 9.99 28.77
N ARG A 145 -0.99 10.72 27.99
CA ARG A 145 -0.67 11.01 26.59
C ARG A 145 0.34 12.14 26.38
N TRP A 146 0.52 13.04 27.36
CA TRP A 146 1.37 14.23 27.18
C TRP A 146 2.36 14.44 28.31
N ALA A 147 2.15 13.86 29.50
CA ALA A 147 2.92 14.16 30.69
C ALA A 147 4.36 13.62 30.70
N LEU A 148 4.78 12.85 29.69
CA LEU A 148 6.14 12.32 29.63
C LEU A 148 7.21 13.41 29.60
N LEU A 149 7.02 14.48 28.87
CA LEU A 149 7.97 15.60 28.83
C LEU A 149 8.15 16.28 30.18
N PRO A 150 7.10 16.77 30.88
CA PRO A 150 7.27 17.40 32.16
C PRO A 150 7.80 16.43 33.23
N GLU A 151 7.49 15.13 33.15
CA GLU A 151 8.01 14.13 34.09
C GLU A 151 9.52 13.91 33.89
N ILE A 152 9.99 13.78 32.64
CA ILE A 152 11.41 13.70 32.31
C ILE A 152 12.14 14.96 32.79
N TYR A 153 11.61 16.15 32.53
CA TYR A 153 12.18 17.43 32.98
C TYR A 153 12.32 17.47 34.49
N ALA A 154 11.26 17.11 35.22
CA ALA A 154 11.27 17.18 36.69
C ALA A 154 12.29 16.21 37.29
N ARG A 155 12.41 14.99 36.80
CA ARG A 155 13.38 14.00 37.27
C ARG A 155 14.80 14.37 36.91
N TRP A 156 15.03 14.84 35.67
CA TRP A 156 16.34 15.33 35.24
C TRP A 156 16.83 16.47 36.13
N ARG A 157 15.96 17.47 36.39
CA ARG A 157 16.27 18.59 37.27
C ARG A 157 16.56 18.15 38.71
N LYS A 158 15.81 17.20 39.26
CA LYS A 158 16.09 16.65 40.59
C LYS A 158 17.44 15.97 40.63
N GLN A 159 17.79 15.22 39.60
CA GLN A 159 19.06 14.50 39.55
C GLN A 159 20.25 15.45 39.37
N ALA A 160 20.11 16.50 38.54
CA ALA A 160 21.14 17.50 38.30
C ALA A 160 21.31 18.47 39.47
N ASN A 161 20.20 18.93 40.10
CA ASN A 161 20.20 20.02 41.06
C ASN A 161 19.75 19.61 42.48
N GLY A 162 19.44 18.33 42.70
CA GLY A 162 18.98 17.80 43.99
C GLY A 162 17.56 18.24 44.42
N ARG A 163 16.85 19.01 43.59
CA ARG A 163 15.53 19.59 43.94
C ARG A 163 14.51 19.39 42.82
N TRP A 164 13.29 19.06 43.23
CA TRP A 164 12.14 19.03 42.32
C TRP A 164 11.79 20.44 41.84
N PRO A 165 11.21 20.60 40.65
CA PRO A 165 10.66 21.87 40.23
C PRO A 165 9.55 22.34 41.18
N ARG A 166 9.33 23.66 41.25
CA ARG A 166 8.28 24.26 42.09
C ARG A 166 6.92 23.70 41.63
N ASP A 167 6.02 23.40 42.59
CA ASP A 167 4.67 22.89 42.38
C ASP A 167 4.56 21.49 41.72
N TYR A 168 5.66 20.79 41.49
CA TYR A 168 5.65 19.44 40.93
C TYR A 168 4.91 18.44 41.86
N CYS A 169 5.19 18.43 43.16
CA CYS A 169 4.58 17.45 44.08
C CYS A 169 3.12 17.75 44.45
N SER A 170 2.62 18.93 44.17
CA SER A 170 1.22 19.31 44.38
C SER A 170 0.31 19.00 43.18
N ASN A 171 0.88 18.66 42.07
CA ASN A 171 0.12 18.38 40.84
C ASN A 171 -0.20 16.88 40.70
N LYS A 172 -1.38 16.49 41.19
CA LYS A 172 -1.91 15.10 41.08
C LYS A 172 -2.16 14.64 39.64
N MET A 173 -2.13 15.54 38.63
CA MET A 173 -2.33 15.19 37.23
C MET A 173 -1.18 14.40 36.62
N LEU A 174 0.01 14.43 37.23
CA LEU A 174 1.19 13.68 36.79
C LEU A 174 1.28 12.28 37.42
N ASP A 175 0.29 11.86 38.21
CA ASP A 175 0.32 10.56 38.91
C ASP A 175 -0.11 9.41 37.99
N ASP A 176 0.61 9.20 36.88
CA ASP A 176 0.46 8.09 35.95
C ASP A 176 1.64 7.13 36.09
N VAL A 177 1.34 5.84 36.29
CA VAL A 177 2.37 4.82 36.57
C VAL A 177 3.29 4.62 35.39
N TRP A 178 2.75 4.53 34.17
CA TRP A 178 3.53 4.30 32.96
C TRP A 178 4.49 5.45 32.65
N VAL A 179 3.97 6.68 32.74
CA VAL A 179 4.75 7.91 32.52
C VAL A 179 5.89 8.03 33.53
N ARG A 180 5.62 7.74 34.81
CA ARG A 180 6.63 7.76 35.85
C ARG A 180 7.73 6.74 35.62
N GLN A 181 7.37 5.51 35.33
CA GLN A 181 8.32 4.42 35.05
C GLN A 181 9.17 4.72 33.81
N ALA A 182 8.51 5.17 32.72
CA ALA A 182 9.21 5.60 31.51
C ALA A 182 10.23 6.71 31.81
N ALA A 183 9.81 7.78 32.48
CA ALA A 183 10.67 8.91 32.76
C ALA A 183 11.85 8.55 33.70
N GLU A 184 11.60 7.69 34.70
CA GLU A 184 12.65 7.21 35.63
C GLU A 184 13.70 6.38 34.89
N SER A 185 13.26 5.42 34.08
CA SER A 185 14.15 4.57 33.30
C SER A 185 14.96 5.36 32.27
N ILE A 186 14.29 6.27 31.55
CA ILE A 186 14.94 7.13 30.55
C ILE A 186 16.01 8.02 31.17
N VAL A 187 15.64 8.75 32.22
CA VAL A 187 16.58 9.66 32.90
C VAL A 187 17.74 8.89 33.53
N GLY A 188 17.47 7.74 34.19
CA GLY A 188 18.49 6.87 34.75
C GLY A 188 19.49 6.35 33.70
N ALA A 189 19.00 5.87 32.58
CA ALA A 189 19.82 5.39 31.49
C ALA A 189 20.67 6.48 30.85
N ILE A 190 20.11 7.69 30.67
CA ILE A 190 20.86 8.84 30.13
C ILE A 190 21.93 9.29 31.12
N TYR A 191 21.63 9.31 32.41
CA TYR A 191 22.61 9.70 33.44
C TYR A 191 23.78 8.73 33.53
N ALA A 192 23.53 7.45 33.32
CA ALA A 192 24.56 6.42 33.25
C ALA A 192 25.38 6.43 31.94
N SER A 193 24.93 7.15 30.91
CA SER A 193 25.63 7.24 29.61
C SER A 193 26.84 8.21 29.68
N PRO A 194 27.85 8.08 28.79
CA PRO A 194 28.96 9.02 28.69
C PRO A 194 28.48 10.47 28.43
N GLU A 195 29.23 11.46 28.91
CA GLU A 195 28.86 12.88 28.75
C GLU A 195 28.72 13.35 27.31
N ASN A 196 29.49 12.77 26.39
CA ASN A 196 29.45 13.07 24.96
C ASN A 196 28.37 12.27 24.22
N HIS A 197 27.52 11.49 24.90
CA HIS A 197 26.46 10.74 24.28
C HIS A 197 25.35 11.65 23.72
N PRO A 198 24.79 11.41 22.50
CA PRO A 198 23.80 12.28 21.88
C PRO A 198 22.57 12.54 22.76
N THR A 199 22.16 11.58 23.59
CA THR A 199 21.00 11.71 24.46
C THR A 199 21.24 12.67 25.63
N ARG A 200 22.50 12.83 26.10
CA ARG A 200 22.85 13.82 27.13
C ARG A 200 22.60 15.23 26.63
N LYS A 201 23.14 15.56 25.48
CA LYS A 201 22.93 16.87 24.88
C LYS A 201 21.45 17.16 24.64
N LEU A 202 20.69 16.16 24.12
CA LEU A 202 19.27 16.33 23.85
C LEU A 202 18.44 16.55 25.12
N ILE A 203 18.73 15.84 26.24
CA ILE A 203 17.99 16.05 27.48
C ILE A 203 18.28 17.39 28.10
N GLU A 204 19.50 17.93 27.95
CA GLU A 204 19.87 19.28 28.37
C GLU A 204 19.11 20.34 27.55
N GLU A 205 19.11 20.23 26.22
CA GLU A 205 18.34 21.11 25.34
C GLU A 205 16.81 21.03 25.65
N LEU A 206 16.30 19.83 25.95
CA LEU A 206 14.93 19.63 26.36
C LEU A 206 14.63 20.31 27.71
N ALA A 207 15.54 20.20 28.67
CA ALA A 207 15.39 20.84 29.99
C ALA A 207 15.43 22.36 29.89
N GLU A 208 16.28 22.94 29.06
CA GLU A 208 16.34 24.38 28.80
C GLU A 208 15.09 24.90 28.10
N SER A 209 14.53 24.10 27.18
CA SER A 209 13.40 24.49 26.31
C SER A 209 12.02 24.22 26.94
N THR A 210 11.97 23.55 28.10
CA THR A 210 10.69 23.19 28.76
C THR A 210 10.27 24.31 29.72
N PRO A 211 9.24 25.13 29.38
CA PRO A 211 8.78 26.21 30.27
C PRO A 211 8.05 25.61 31.47
N TRP A 212 8.44 26.03 32.64
CA TRP A 212 7.80 25.57 33.88
C TRP A 212 7.13 26.73 34.62
N PRO A 213 5.86 26.63 35.03
CA PRO A 213 4.97 25.46 35.04
C PRO A 213 4.13 25.24 33.75
N GLY A 214 4.38 26.00 32.67
CA GLY A 214 3.58 25.91 31.42
C GLY A 214 3.50 24.49 30.86
N ALA A 215 4.56 23.69 30.98
CA ALA A 215 4.58 22.29 30.55
C ALA A 215 3.55 21.37 31.26
N LEU A 216 2.88 21.84 32.29
CA LEU A 216 1.79 21.10 32.98
C LEU A 216 0.42 21.28 32.33
N THR A 217 0.33 21.97 31.21
CA THR A 217 -0.94 22.27 30.52
C THR A 217 -1.07 21.42 29.26
N ALA A 218 -2.12 20.59 29.20
CA ALA A 218 -2.34 19.66 28.08
C ALA A 218 -2.48 20.36 26.72
N GLY A 219 -3.02 21.57 26.66
CA GLY A 219 -3.19 22.38 25.44
C GLY A 219 -1.88 22.71 24.73
N GLU A 220 -0.76 22.81 25.48
CA GLU A 220 0.58 23.10 24.96
C GLU A 220 1.18 21.97 24.10
N TYR A 221 0.51 20.82 24.02
CA TYR A 221 0.93 19.65 23.24
C TYR A 221 0.08 19.40 21.99
N GLY A 222 -0.82 20.32 21.66
CA GLY A 222 -1.62 20.27 20.43
C GLY A 222 -0.75 20.15 19.16
N ARG A 223 -1.36 19.87 18.02
CA ARG A 223 -0.63 19.57 16.77
C ARG A 223 0.38 20.65 16.37
N ASN A 224 0.03 21.92 16.58
CA ASN A 224 0.86 23.08 16.21
C ASN A 224 1.40 23.84 17.45
N ALA A 225 1.29 23.24 18.65
CA ALA A 225 1.76 23.86 19.88
C ALA A 225 3.27 23.73 20.04
N GLN A 226 3.87 24.67 20.79
CA GLN A 226 5.33 24.77 20.93
C GLN A 226 6.00 23.58 21.60
N LEU A 227 5.30 22.91 22.53
CA LEU A 227 5.86 21.76 23.25
C LEU A 227 5.68 20.42 22.54
N ARG A 228 4.96 20.40 21.43
CA ARG A 228 4.74 19.16 20.66
C ARG A 228 6.05 18.52 20.13
N PRO A 229 6.98 19.24 19.51
CA PRO A 229 8.25 18.65 19.08
C PRO A 229 9.09 18.15 20.25
N TRP A 230 9.07 18.84 21.37
CA TRP A 230 9.80 18.42 22.57
C TRP A 230 9.24 17.14 23.21
N LEU A 231 7.91 16.97 23.22
CA LEU A 231 7.30 15.69 23.61
C LEU A 231 7.71 14.56 22.66
N GLU A 232 7.74 14.81 21.36
CA GLU A 232 8.17 13.84 20.35
C GLU A 232 9.65 13.43 20.58
N ARG A 233 10.53 14.38 20.90
CA ARG A 233 11.93 14.13 21.27
C ARG A 233 12.05 13.39 22.61
N ALA A 234 11.20 13.71 23.59
CA ALA A 234 11.14 12.99 24.86
C ALA A 234 10.80 11.51 24.67
N VAL A 235 9.86 11.20 23.79
CA VAL A 235 9.56 9.81 23.38
C VAL A 235 10.77 9.19 22.69
N GLY A 236 11.45 9.93 21.83
CA GLY A 236 12.66 9.48 21.14
C GLY A 236 13.81 9.10 22.09
N LEU A 237 13.98 9.81 23.22
CA LEU A 237 14.95 9.45 24.25
C LEU A 237 14.72 8.05 24.79
N GLY A 238 13.45 7.64 24.97
CA GLY A 238 13.11 6.28 25.42
C GLY A 238 13.30 5.21 24.36
N LEU A 239 13.23 5.55 23.06
CA LEU A 239 13.57 4.63 21.97
C LEU A 239 15.09 4.43 21.86
N GLY A 240 15.88 5.40 22.33
CA GLY A 240 17.34 5.37 22.27
C GLY A 240 17.89 5.79 20.89
N VAL A 241 19.19 5.61 20.71
CA VAL A 241 19.94 6.06 19.53
C VAL A 241 20.14 4.91 18.55
N PHE A 242 19.98 5.18 17.24
CA PHE A 242 20.10 4.20 16.16
C PHE A 242 21.30 4.49 15.27
N ASP A 243 21.95 3.41 14.80
CA ASP A 243 23.07 3.48 13.86
C ASP A 243 22.60 3.36 12.41
N LEU A 244 21.51 2.61 12.17
CA LEU A 244 20.85 2.53 10.88
C LEU A 244 19.39 2.93 10.99
N VAL A 245 18.93 3.76 10.05
CA VAL A 245 17.50 4.07 9.87
C VAL A 245 17.08 3.60 8.48
N ILE A 246 16.20 2.61 8.44
CA ILE A 246 15.58 2.12 7.20
C ILE A 246 14.22 2.79 7.04
N VAL A 247 13.97 3.37 5.87
CA VAL A 247 12.69 4.03 5.57
C VAL A 247 12.05 3.35 4.36
N ASP A 248 10.96 2.66 4.59
CA ASP A 248 10.18 2.06 3.51
C ASP A 248 9.17 3.06 2.94
N GLU A 249 8.91 2.97 1.63
CA GLU A 249 8.03 3.90 0.89
C GLU A 249 8.35 5.38 1.19
N ALA A 250 9.64 5.71 1.09
CA ALA A 250 10.18 7.02 1.47
C ALA A 250 9.53 8.21 0.73
N HIS A 251 8.92 7.97 -0.44
CA HIS A 251 8.19 8.99 -1.18
C HIS A 251 6.94 9.52 -0.43
N LYS A 252 6.39 8.80 0.54
CA LYS A 252 5.20 9.22 1.32
C LYS A 252 5.45 10.38 2.29
N SER A 253 6.69 10.81 2.51
CA SER A 253 7.05 11.88 3.45
C SER A 253 7.14 13.28 2.81
N ARG A 254 6.39 13.56 1.75
CA ARG A 254 6.55 14.77 0.92
C ARG A 254 6.11 16.10 1.55
N GLY A 255 5.38 16.11 2.65
CA GLY A 255 5.04 17.33 3.39
C GLY A 255 6.00 17.56 4.56
N GLN A 256 6.41 18.80 4.84
CA GLN A 256 7.16 19.14 6.06
C GLN A 256 6.40 18.70 7.31
N ASP A 257 5.07 18.73 7.28
CA ASP A 257 4.17 18.34 8.37
C ASP A 257 3.73 16.86 8.31
N SER A 258 4.34 16.04 7.46
CA SER A 258 3.98 14.62 7.38
C SER A 258 4.40 13.86 8.65
N GLY A 259 3.60 12.88 9.07
CA GLY A 259 3.92 12.03 10.22
C GLY A 259 5.29 11.38 10.11
N LEU A 260 5.66 10.90 8.90
CA LEU A 260 6.97 10.32 8.65
C LEU A 260 8.11 11.34 8.79
N ASN A 261 7.93 12.58 8.33
CA ASN A 261 8.97 13.60 8.48
C ASN A 261 9.19 13.92 9.96
N ARG A 262 8.13 14.13 10.73
CA ARG A 262 8.23 14.32 12.19
C ARG A 262 8.87 13.14 12.91
N LEU A 263 8.53 11.91 12.50
CA LEU A 263 9.15 10.70 13.02
C LEU A 263 10.67 10.71 12.79
N LEU A 264 11.10 11.08 11.58
CA LEU A 264 12.52 11.14 11.20
C LEU A 264 13.31 12.27 11.86
N THR A 265 12.66 13.41 12.11
CA THR A 265 13.33 14.63 12.65
C THR A 265 13.27 14.71 14.16
N GLU A 266 12.14 14.32 14.76
CA GLU A 266 11.88 14.55 16.18
C GLU A 266 12.01 13.29 17.04
N VAL A 267 11.57 12.13 16.53
CA VAL A 267 11.47 10.90 17.34
C VAL A 267 12.67 9.97 17.16
N VAL A 268 13.14 9.76 15.93
CA VAL A 268 14.23 8.81 15.64
C VAL A 268 15.59 9.48 15.85
N LEU A 269 16.19 9.18 16.99
CA LEU A 269 17.53 9.69 17.34
C LEU A 269 18.61 8.89 16.59
N LYS A 270 19.53 9.60 15.98
CA LYS A 270 20.59 9.01 15.14
C LYS A 270 21.94 9.20 15.80
N SER A 271 22.77 8.16 15.77
CA SER A 271 24.18 8.31 16.17
C SER A 271 24.92 9.25 15.20
N VAL A 272 26.07 9.75 15.61
CA VAL A 272 26.89 10.67 14.80
C VAL A 272 27.21 10.07 13.42
N ASN A 273 27.52 8.78 13.41
CA ASN A 273 27.87 8.03 12.18
C ASN A 273 26.70 7.23 11.62
N ALA A 274 25.46 7.53 12.01
CA ALA A 274 24.30 6.82 11.52
C ALA A 274 24.15 6.94 10.01
N ARG A 275 23.72 5.85 9.37
CA ARG A 275 23.35 5.80 7.94
C ARG A 275 21.84 5.69 7.79
N CYS A 276 21.36 6.21 6.67
CA CYS A 276 19.97 6.05 6.28
C CYS A 276 19.89 5.21 5.01
N LEU A 277 19.03 4.21 5.03
CA LEU A 277 18.69 3.38 3.88
C LEU A 277 17.24 3.67 3.51
N THR A 278 17.01 4.33 2.41
CA THR A 278 15.65 4.63 1.95
C THR A 278 15.24 3.70 0.81
N MET A 279 14.01 3.23 0.85
CA MET A 279 13.47 2.34 -0.16
C MET A 279 12.26 2.95 -0.83
N THR A 280 12.22 2.90 -2.14
CA THR A 280 11.06 3.30 -2.94
C THR A 280 11.18 2.69 -4.34
N ALA A 281 10.07 2.34 -4.95
CA ALA A 281 10.07 1.94 -6.37
C ALA A 281 10.10 3.18 -7.30
N THR A 282 9.67 4.32 -6.79
CA THR A 282 9.53 5.57 -7.52
C THR A 282 10.18 6.70 -6.73
N PRO A 283 11.50 6.86 -6.82
CA PRO A 283 12.23 7.91 -6.10
C PRO A 283 11.81 9.31 -6.58
N VAL A 284 11.40 9.42 -7.82
CA VAL A 284 10.90 10.65 -8.46
C VAL A 284 9.60 10.34 -9.18
N GLU A 285 8.57 11.12 -8.95
CA GLU A 285 7.28 10.95 -9.62
C GLU A 285 6.98 12.10 -10.58
N LEU A 286 7.33 13.34 -10.24
CA LEU A 286 6.90 14.51 -10.96
C LEU A 286 7.96 15.63 -11.12
N ASP A 287 8.96 15.75 -10.23
CA ASP A 287 9.84 16.93 -10.22
C ASP A 287 11.26 16.62 -9.71
N ALA A 288 12.25 17.33 -10.24
CA ALA A 288 13.66 17.26 -9.82
C ALA A 288 13.87 17.67 -8.36
N THR A 289 13.01 18.49 -7.77
CA THR A 289 13.07 18.87 -6.35
C THR A 289 12.89 17.68 -5.41
N GLN A 290 12.23 16.62 -5.87
CA GLN A 290 12.08 15.37 -5.12
C GLN A 290 13.41 14.65 -4.89
N TRP A 291 14.33 14.74 -5.84
CA TRP A 291 15.68 14.21 -5.66
C TRP A 291 16.42 14.93 -4.53
N THR A 292 16.29 16.24 -4.45
CA THR A 292 16.89 17.04 -3.36
C THR A 292 16.39 16.58 -1.99
N GLN A 293 15.09 16.30 -1.89
CA GLN A 293 14.50 15.79 -0.64
C GLN A 293 14.99 14.37 -0.31
N MET A 294 15.08 13.49 -1.30
CA MET A 294 15.56 12.11 -1.11
C MET A 294 17.03 12.08 -0.68
N LEU A 295 17.89 12.87 -1.34
CA LEU A 295 19.29 13.02 -0.98
C LEU A 295 19.47 13.61 0.44
N GLY A 296 18.62 14.58 0.80
CA GLY A 296 18.59 15.13 2.16
C GLY A 296 18.27 14.08 3.24
N ARG A 297 17.35 13.14 2.95
CA ARG A 297 16.99 12.05 3.89
C ARG A 297 18.13 11.08 4.16
N ILE A 298 18.93 10.79 3.16
CA ILE A 298 20.13 9.95 3.31
C ILE A 298 21.34 10.75 3.82
N ARG A 299 21.13 12.01 4.18
CA ARG A 299 22.13 12.92 4.77
C ARG A 299 23.30 13.25 3.85
N VAL A 300 23.06 13.41 2.56
CA VAL A 300 24.05 13.95 1.62
C VAL A 300 24.31 15.40 1.98
N ASP A 301 25.59 15.82 1.96
CA ASP A 301 25.97 17.19 2.25
C ASP A 301 25.40 18.19 1.20
N ASP A 302 25.28 19.44 1.57
CA ASP A 302 24.60 20.46 0.77
C ASP A 302 25.33 20.75 -0.56
N ALA A 303 26.65 20.65 -0.61
CA ALA A 303 27.43 20.87 -1.82
C ALA A 303 27.17 19.74 -2.83
N SER A 304 27.30 18.48 -2.42
CA SER A 304 26.99 17.30 -3.24
C SER A 304 25.55 17.28 -3.69
N LYS A 305 24.61 17.66 -2.82
CA LYS A 305 23.17 17.74 -3.11
C LYS A 305 22.89 18.80 -4.19
N THR A 306 23.54 19.97 -4.14
CA THR A 306 23.40 21.03 -5.15
C THR A 306 23.98 20.59 -6.49
N ALA A 307 25.16 19.95 -6.49
CA ALA A 307 25.79 19.42 -7.70
C ALA A 307 24.90 18.36 -8.37
N ALA A 308 24.34 17.42 -7.56
CA ALA A 308 23.42 16.40 -8.06
C ALA A 308 22.16 17.03 -8.66
N THR A 309 21.54 18.01 -7.98
CA THR A 309 20.34 18.68 -8.47
C THR A 309 20.60 19.39 -9.81
N THR A 310 21.77 19.99 -9.99
CA THR A 310 22.18 20.62 -11.25
C THR A 310 22.35 19.59 -12.36
N ALA A 311 23.02 18.48 -12.09
CA ALA A 311 23.20 17.37 -13.05
C ALA A 311 21.86 16.77 -13.48
N ILE A 312 20.93 16.57 -12.54
CA ILE A 312 19.56 16.09 -12.80
C ILE A 312 18.80 17.04 -13.74
N SER A 313 18.86 18.35 -13.44
CA SER A 313 18.17 19.35 -14.27
C SER A 313 18.72 19.40 -15.69
N ASN A 314 20.05 19.34 -15.86
CA ASN A 314 20.68 19.33 -17.16
C ASN A 314 20.35 18.06 -17.95
N TYR A 315 20.36 16.90 -17.30
CA TYR A 315 19.96 15.63 -17.90
C TYR A 315 18.51 15.68 -18.39
N ALA A 316 17.57 16.15 -17.58
CA ALA A 316 16.17 16.26 -17.97
C ALA A 316 15.98 17.15 -19.22
N LYS A 317 16.72 18.26 -19.31
CA LYS A 317 16.70 19.14 -20.49
C LYS A 317 17.28 18.45 -21.73
N SER A 318 18.40 17.74 -21.60
CA SER A 318 19.04 17.02 -22.72
C SER A 318 18.18 15.85 -23.21
N VAL A 319 17.47 15.15 -22.32
CA VAL A 319 16.48 14.11 -22.69
C VAL A 319 15.37 14.71 -23.54
N ALA A 320 14.82 15.86 -23.15
CA ALA A 320 13.78 16.52 -23.94
C ALA A 320 14.28 16.93 -25.34
N ARG A 321 15.51 17.44 -25.42
CA ARG A 321 16.12 17.84 -26.71
C ARG A 321 16.42 16.65 -27.61
N VAL A 322 17.01 15.57 -27.08
CA VAL A 322 17.34 14.40 -27.90
C VAL A 322 16.11 13.66 -28.41
N ARG A 323 15.01 13.72 -27.72
CA ARG A 323 13.71 13.19 -28.19
C ARG A 323 13.11 14.02 -29.33
N GLN A 324 13.36 15.34 -29.34
CA GLN A 324 12.88 16.23 -30.41
C GLN A 324 13.76 16.16 -31.67
N CYS A 325 15.07 16.04 -31.49
CA CYS A 325 16.03 16.07 -32.56
C CYS A 325 17.04 14.90 -32.43
N PRO A 326 16.60 13.63 -32.51
CA PRO A 326 17.48 12.50 -32.29
C PRO A 326 18.55 12.34 -33.39
N SER A 327 18.31 12.83 -34.59
CA SER A 327 19.24 12.77 -35.72
C SER A 327 20.40 13.80 -35.63
N ASP A 328 20.30 14.78 -34.75
CA ASP A 328 21.31 15.80 -34.56
C ASP A 328 22.47 15.25 -33.72
N GLU A 329 23.67 15.27 -34.28
CA GLU A 329 24.87 14.69 -33.66
C GLU A 329 25.33 15.49 -32.43
N ASP A 330 25.26 16.80 -32.48
CA ASP A 330 25.62 17.68 -31.37
C ASP A 330 24.66 17.50 -30.20
N VAL A 331 23.36 17.34 -30.46
CA VAL A 331 22.34 17.04 -29.43
C VAL A 331 22.58 15.68 -28.79
N ARG A 332 22.94 14.66 -29.57
CA ARG A 332 23.31 13.34 -29.01
C ARG A 332 24.57 13.40 -28.15
N LYS A 333 25.56 14.19 -28.56
CA LYS A 333 26.79 14.41 -27.79
C LYS A 333 26.49 15.10 -26.45
N GLU A 334 25.74 16.21 -26.46
CA GLU A 334 25.30 16.91 -25.24
C GLU A 334 24.53 15.97 -24.31
N PHE A 335 23.66 15.12 -24.88
CA PHE A 335 22.93 14.11 -24.12
C PHE A 335 23.87 13.12 -23.43
N LYS A 336 24.87 12.55 -24.14
CA LYS A 336 25.84 11.61 -23.58
C LYS A 336 26.64 12.23 -22.44
N GLU A 337 27.09 13.47 -22.59
CA GLU A 337 27.81 14.21 -21.55
C GLU A 337 26.94 14.42 -20.31
N SER A 338 25.70 14.86 -20.49
CA SER A 338 24.75 15.07 -19.37
C SER A 338 24.34 13.76 -18.67
N ALA A 339 24.17 12.67 -19.44
CA ALA A 339 23.88 11.33 -18.91
C ALA A 339 25.02 10.81 -18.04
N THR A 340 26.26 11.04 -18.48
CA THR A 340 27.47 10.67 -17.71
C THR A 340 27.55 11.48 -16.41
N ALA A 341 27.33 12.80 -16.48
CA ALA A 341 27.33 13.66 -15.30
C ALA A 341 26.23 13.28 -14.30
N PHE A 342 25.03 12.97 -14.77
CA PHE A 342 23.92 12.50 -13.94
C PHE A 342 24.24 11.17 -13.25
N LYS A 343 24.81 10.22 -13.99
CA LYS A 343 25.24 8.94 -13.43
C LYS A 343 26.27 9.12 -12.33
N LEU A 344 27.33 9.91 -12.60
CA LEU A 344 28.39 10.16 -11.61
C LEU A 344 27.86 10.84 -10.34
N ALA A 345 26.95 11.80 -10.49
CA ALA A 345 26.39 12.53 -9.36
C ALA A 345 25.50 11.66 -8.41
N LEU A 346 24.90 10.59 -8.92
CA LEU A 346 24.00 9.72 -8.14
C LEU A 346 24.56 8.33 -7.86
N ASN A 347 25.64 7.91 -8.51
CA ASN A 347 26.14 6.54 -8.43
C ASN A 347 26.41 6.07 -7.00
N ASP A 348 26.92 6.93 -6.14
CA ASP A 348 27.25 6.57 -4.75
C ASP A 348 26.03 6.48 -3.83
N TYR A 349 24.91 7.07 -4.25
CA TYR A 349 23.70 7.21 -3.45
C TYR A 349 22.54 6.37 -3.95
N LEU A 350 22.51 5.99 -5.23
CA LEU A 350 21.38 5.33 -5.87
C LEU A 350 21.73 3.93 -6.35
N LEU A 351 20.97 2.94 -5.88
CA LEU A 351 21.01 1.56 -6.34
C LEU A 351 19.67 1.21 -6.96
N ARG A 352 19.67 0.67 -8.19
CA ARG A 352 18.43 0.30 -8.86
C ARG A 352 18.59 -0.96 -9.69
N ARG A 353 17.74 -1.94 -9.41
CA ARG A 353 17.48 -3.07 -10.29
C ARG A 353 16.14 -2.87 -10.99
N ASP A 354 16.07 -3.27 -12.22
CA ASP A 354 14.84 -3.23 -13.02
C ASP A 354 14.48 -4.62 -13.57
N LYS A 355 13.35 -4.72 -14.21
CA LYS A 355 12.79 -5.96 -14.74
C LYS A 355 13.61 -6.58 -15.88
N ARG A 356 14.56 -5.88 -16.49
CA ARG A 356 15.49 -6.45 -17.46
C ARG A 356 16.38 -7.55 -16.85
N GLN A 357 16.56 -7.52 -15.54
CA GLN A 357 17.36 -8.50 -14.78
C GLN A 357 16.49 -9.59 -14.13
N ASP A 358 15.18 -9.55 -14.31
CA ASP A 358 14.26 -10.56 -13.80
C ASP A 358 14.34 -11.82 -14.68
N PRO A 359 14.67 -13.00 -14.13
CA PRO A 359 14.78 -14.24 -14.91
C PRO A 359 13.52 -14.58 -15.70
N ALA A 360 12.34 -14.28 -15.18
CA ALA A 360 11.08 -14.54 -15.88
C ALA A 360 10.94 -13.64 -17.12
N VAL A 361 11.36 -12.36 -17.01
CA VAL A 361 11.34 -11.43 -18.14
C VAL A 361 12.38 -11.83 -19.19
N ILE A 362 13.57 -12.26 -18.78
CA ILE A 362 14.59 -12.81 -19.70
C ILE A 362 14.07 -14.05 -20.44
N ASN A 363 13.42 -14.96 -19.73
CA ASN A 363 12.80 -16.14 -20.33
C ASN A 363 11.70 -15.76 -21.33
N PHE A 364 10.90 -14.76 -21.02
CA PHE A 364 9.88 -14.24 -21.93
C PHE A 364 10.53 -13.66 -23.20
N GLN A 365 11.57 -12.84 -23.08
CA GLN A 365 12.29 -12.28 -24.24
C GLN A 365 12.85 -13.37 -25.14
N ASN A 366 13.51 -14.36 -24.54
CA ASN A 366 14.10 -15.49 -25.28
C ASN A 366 13.04 -16.31 -26.00
N ALA A 367 11.84 -16.46 -25.44
CA ALA A 367 10.76 -17.23 -26.01
C ALA A 367 9.95 -16.45 -27.06
N SER A 368 9.78 -15.13 -26.87
CA SER A 368 9.00 -14.27 -27.78
C SER A 368 9.82 -13.69 -28.93
N GLY A 369 11.11 -13.47 -28.72
CA GLY A 369 11.94 -12.65 -29.62
C GLY A 369 11.65 -11.15 -29.56
N GLU A 370 10.75 -10.70 -28.65
CA GLU A 370 10.34 -9.32 -28.49
C GLU A 370 11.19 -8.58 -27.43
N GLY A 371 11.10 -7.25 -27.38
CA GLY A 371 11.76 -6.45 -26.37
C GLY A 371 11.25 -6.76 -24.95
N TYR A 372 12.11 -6.53 -23.91
CA TYR A 372 11.79 -6.89 -22.54
C TYR A 372 10.48 -6.31 -22.00
N HIS A 373 10.05 -5.15 -22.49
CA HIS A 373 8.81 -4.49 -22.08
C HIS A 373 7.54 -5.18 -22.59
N ALA A 374 7.66 -6.06 -23.58
CA ALA A 374 6.52 -6.71 -24.22
C ALA A 374 5.82 -7.76 -23.33
N TYR A 375 6.41 -8.15 -22.19
CA TYR A 375 5.74 -9.01 -21.22
C TYR A 375 4.54 -8.32 -20.53
N ARG A 376 4.46 -6.99 -20.58
CA ARG A 376 3.29 -6.19 -20.23
C ARG A 376 2.59 -5.75 -21.51
N ARG A 377 1.31 -6.05 -21.62
CA ARG A 377 0.48 -5.62 -22.74
C ARG A 377 -0.54 -4.61 -22.28
N GLU A 378 -0.51 -3.45 -22.89
CA GLU A 378 -1.50 -2.41 -22.67
C GLU A 378 -2.54 -2.48 -23.78
N GLN A 379 -3.80 -2.55 -23.39
CA GLN A 379 -4.93 -2.53 -24.32
C GLN A 379 -6.04 -1.70 -23.72
N GLU A 380 -6.30 -0.57 -24.33
CA GLU A 380 -7.28 0.39 -23.85
C GLU A 380 -8.71 -0.14 -24.05
N ILE A 381 -9.55 0.06 -23.02
CA ILE A 381 -11.01 -0.08 -23.10
C ILE A 381 -11.52 1.27 -23.61
N LEU A 382 -11.64 1.39 -24.93
CA LEU A 382 -12.00 2.65 -25.58
C LEU A 382 -13.51 2.85 -25.61
N ILE A 383 -13.96 4.00 -25.11
CA ILE A 383 -15.33 4.45 -25.21
C ILE A 383 -15.42 5.50 -26.31
N ASP A 384 -16.01 5.12 -27.42
CA ASP A 384 -16.22 6.04 -28.54
C ASP A 384 -17.36 7.02 -28.21
N THR A 385 -17.01 8.30 -27.99
CA THR A 385 -18.00 9.35 -27.70
C THR A 385 -19.02 9.55 -28.83
N ALA A 386 -18.70 9.17 -30.07
CA ALA A 386 -19.61 9.23 -31.18
C ALA A 386 -20.76 8.22 -31.09
N GLN A 387 -20.56 7.11 -30.37
CA GLN A 387 -21.56 6.04 -30.21
C GLN A 387 -22.44 6.21 -28.97
N LEU A 388 -22.15 7.16 -28.09
CA LEU A 388 -22.94 7.41 -26.90
C LEU A 388 -24.36 7.88 -27.22
N SER A 389 -25.31 7.66 -26.29
CA SER A 389 -26.64 8.22 -26.37
C SER A 389 -26.61 9.76 -26.35
N SER A 390 -27.68 10.41 -26.78
CA SER A 390 -27.76 11.87 -26.82
C SER A 390 -27.61 12.51 -25.43
N GLU A 391 -28.09 11.81 -24.38
CA GLU A 391 -27.98 12.20 -22.98
C GLU A 391 -26.53 12.18 -22.54
N TRP A 392 -25.80 11.08 -22.80
CA TRP A 392 -24.41 10.93 -22.42
C TRP A 392 -23.47 11.82 -23.24
N LYS A 393 -23.74 12.01 -24.54
CA LYS A 393 -23.02 13.02 -25.35
C LYS A 393 -23.12 14.40 -24.74
N ARG A 394 -24.34 14.82 -24.37
CA ARG A 394 -24.59 16.13 -23.74
C ARG A 394 -23.86 16.23 -22.40
N ALA A 395 -23.92 15.20 -21.58
CA ALA A 395 -23.27 15.16 -20.26
C ALA A 395 -21.76 15.23 -20.38
N VAL A 396 -21.14 14.50 -21.30
CA VAL A 396 -19.68 14.52 -21.55
C VAL A 396 -19.25 15.90 -22.04
N CYS A 397 -19.94 16.49 -23.04
CA CYS A 397 -19.66 17.84 -23.52
C CYS A 397 -19.79 18.89 -22.43
N ALA A 398 -20.82 18.80 -21.58
CA ALA A 398 -21.01 19.71 -20.47
C ALA A 398 -19.94 19.57 -19.40
N ALA A 399 -19.49 18.34 -19.09
CA ALA A 399 -18.40 18.08 -18.17
C ALA A 399 -17.07 18.65 -18.67
N GLU A 400 -16.75 18.49 -19.96
CA GLU A 400 -15.59 19.09 -20.62
C GLU A 400 -15.62 20.62 -20.50
N ALA A 401 -16.74 21.24 -20.88
CA ALA A 401 -16.92 22.70 -20.80
C ALA A 401 -16.83 23.22 -19.38
N LEU A 402 -17.46 22.52 -18.42
CA LEU A 402 -17.44 22.88 -17.00
C LEU A 402 -16.04 22.88 -16.43
N SER A 403 -15.23 21.87 -16.79
CA SER A 403 -13.83 21.80 -16.39
C SER A 403 -13.03 23.02 -16.88
N PHE A 404 -13.26 23.41 -18.11
CA PHE A 404 -12.55 24.52 -18.69
C PHE A 404 -12.92 25.84 -17.99
N VAL A 405 -14.20 26.03 -17.70
CA VAL A 405 -14.72 27.24 -17.02
C VAL A 405 -14.26 27.32 -15.56
N THR A 406 -14.11 26.18 -14.88
CA THR A 406 -13.77 26.10 -13.44
C THR A 406 -12.27 25.98 -13.17
N ARG A 407 -11.41 26.06 -14.18
CA ARG A 407 -9.96 25.83 -14.10
C ARG A 407 -9.23 26.64 -13.02
N GLN A 408 -9.75 27.77 -12.60
CA GLN A 408 -9.18 28.64 -11.57
C GLN A 408 -9.98 28.69 -10.26
N SER A 409 -11.04 27.85 -10.12
CA SER A 409 -11.90 27.87 -8.95
C SER A 409 -11.37 26.92 -7.86
N ASP A 410 -11.36 27.38 -6.60
CA ASP A 410 -11.01 26.58 -5.43
C ASP A 410 -12.16 25.74 -4.85
N ARG A 411 -13.33 25.78 -5.46
CA ARG A 411 -14.49 25.01 -5.02
C ARG A 411 -14.26 23.49 -5.17
N THR A 412 -14.74 22.71 -4.21
CA THR A 412 -14.60 21.25 -4.18
C THR A 412 -15.12 20.59 -5.45
N VAL A 413 -16.27 21.07 -5.98
CA VAL A 413 -16.87 20.60 -7.25
C VAL A 413 -15.93 20.82 -8.45
N ALA A 414 -15.35 22.03 -8.53
CA ALA A 414 -14.42 22.36 -9.59
C ALA A 414 -13.13 21.53 -9.51
N LYS A 415 -12.65 21.25 -8.30
CA LYS A 415 -11.52 20.36 -8.04
C LYS A 415 -11.83 18.94 -8.49
N ARG A 416 -12.99 18.40 -8.12
CA ARG A 416 -13.44 17.05 -8.55
C ARG A 416 -13.53 16.95 -10.06
N LEU A 417 -14.15 17.90 -10.74
CA LEU A 417 -14.24 17.89 -12.20
C LEU A 417 -12.90 17.91 -12.89
N ARG A 418 -11.95 18.71 -12.38
CA ARG A 418 -10.59 18.77 -12.94
C ARG A 418 -9.83 17.46 -12.83
N LEU A 419 -10.09 16.69 -11.77
CA LEU A 419 -9.42 15.41 -11.50
C LEU A 419 -10.13 14.22 -12.16
N THR A 420 -11.40 14.37 -12.54
CA THR A 420 -12.24 13.31 -13.09
C THR A 420 -12.77 13.59 -14.48
N LEU A 421 -12.33 14.69 -15.06
CA LEU A 421 -12.73 15.08 -16.38
C LEU A 421 -12.25 14.06 -17.36
N GLY A 422 -13.12 13.65 -18.09
CA GLY A 422 -12.91 12.73 -19.11
C GLY A 422 -13.45 11.34 -18.82
N ASN A 423 -13.38 10.80 -17.63
CA ASN A 423 -13.89 9.45 -17.35
C ASN A 423 -15.42 9.37 -17.22
N GLY A 424 -16.15 10.47 -17.47
CA GLY A 424 -17.59 10.52 -17.22
C GLY A 424 -17.94 10.33 -15.73
N HIS A 425 -16.98 9.95 -14.89
CA HIS A 425 -17.14 9.75 -13.46
C HIS A 425 -17.27 11.05 -12.70
N GLY A 426 -16.75 12.15 -13.23
CA GLY A 426 -17.05 13.49 -12.76
C GLY A 426 -18.52 13.81 -12.88
N ILE A 427 -19.17 13.32 -13.92
CA ILE A 427 -20.61 13.40 -14.13
C ILE A 427 -21.33 12.59 -13.05
N ALA A 428 -20.91 11.35 -12.82
CA ALA A 428 -21.47 10.49 -11.79
C ALA A 428 -21.28 11.07 -10.38
N SER A 429 -20.09 11.59 -10.08
CA SER A 429 -19.79 12.24 -8.81
C SER A 429 -20.64 13.49 -8.55
N LEU A 430 -21.00 14.24 -9.58
CA LEU A 430 -21.85 15.43 -9.45
C LEU A 430 -23.34 15.11 -9.36
N ILE A 431 -23.82 14.14 -10.11
CA ILE A 431 -25.18 13.62 -9.98
C ILE A 431 -25.42 13.16 -8.54
N ASP A 432 -24.40 12.70 -7.92
CA ASP A 432 -24.39 12.13 -6.61
C ASP A 432 -24.21 13.12 -5.46
N GLN A 433 -23.50 14.23 -5.66
CA GLN A 433 -23.37 15.30 -4.66
C GLN A 433 -24.69 15.94 -4.24
N LEU A 434 -25.71 15.80 -5.05
CA LEU A 434 -27.07 16.20 -4.67
C LEU A 434 -27.62 15.37 -3.49
N HIS A 435 -26.94 14.30 -3.10
CA HIS A 435 -27.45 13.34 -2.10
C HIS A 435 -26.61 13.14 -0.84
N ARG A 436 -25.28 13.34 -0.80
CA ARG A 436 -24.45 13.25 0.45
C ARG A 436 -22.98 13.72 0.28
N ASP A 437 -22.42 14.32 1.34
CA ASP A 437 -20.99 14.65 1.48
C ASP A 437 -20.15 13.41 1.85
N ASP A 438 -19.36 12.90 0.93
CA ASP A 438 -18.44 11.78 1.18
C ASP A 438 -17.05 12.30 1.59
N LYS A 439 -16.71 12.15 2.87
CA LYS A 439 -15.46 12.66 3.46
C LYS A 439 -14.18 12.02 2.92
N GLU A 440 -14.27 10.81 2.37
CA GLU A 440 -13.11 10.09 1.82
C GLU A 440 -12.70 10.59 0.44
N ASP A 441 -13.66 10.86 -0.42
CA ASP A 441 -13.40 11.42 -1.73
C ASP A 441 -12.78 12.83 -1.62
N GLN A 442 -13.09 13.58 -0.54
CA GLN A 442 -12.46 14.86 -0.26
C GLN A 442 -10.97 14.73 0.03
N LYS A 443 -10.55 13.75 0.82
CA LYS A 443 -9.11 13.50 1.13
C LYS A 443 -8.32 13.11 -0.12
N GLN A 444 -8.90 12.30 -1.01
CA GLN A 444 -8.27 11.92 -2.27
C GLN A 444 -8.06 13.14 -3.16
N ILE A 445 -9.08 14.00 -3.27
CA ILE A 445 -9.06 15.21 -4.09
C ILE A 445 -8.03 16.20 -3.58
N GLU A 446 -7.89 16.37 -2.26
CA GLU A 446 -6.88 17.23 -1.65
C GLU A 446 -5.46 16.73 -1.94
N ALA A 447 -5.22 15.44 -1.80
CA ALA A 447 -3.92 14.82 -2.10
C ALA A 447 -3.53 15.00 -3.57
N ASP A 448 -4.47 14.83 -4.49
CA ASP A 448 -4.24 14.95 -5.93
C ASP A 448 -4.09 16.42 -6.38
N HIS A 449 -4.76 17.36 -5.72
CA HIS A 449 -4.67 18.78 -6.02
C HIS A 449 -3.28 19.36 -5.71
N VAL A 450 -2.64 18.92 -4.64
CA VAL A 450 -1.25 19.30 -4.31
C VAL A 450 -0.30 18.83 -5.41
N SER A 451 -0.51 17.63 -5.93
CA SER A 451 0.26 17.05 -7.04
C SER A 451 0.07 17.81 -8.37
N TRP A 452 -1.13 18.33 -8.62
CA TRP A 452 -1.49 19.01 -9.88
C TRP A 452 -1.01 20.46 -9.95
N ILE A 453 -1.05 21.24 -8.85
CA ILE A 453 -0.55 22.64 -8.80
C ILE A 453 0.93 22.71 -9.17
N ALA A 454 1.72 21.68 -8.79
CA ALA A 454 3.15 21.64 -9.09
C ALA A 454 3.48 21.55 -10.61
N THR A 455 2.49 21.31 -11.48
CA THR A 455 2.73 20.96 -12.89
C THR A 455 2.22 21.97 -13.94
N GLN A 456 1.55 23.08 -13.55
CA GLN A 456 1.01 24.03 -14.54
C GLN A 456 1.63 25.42 -14.47
N HIS A 457 2.39 25.79 -15.49
CA HIS A 457 2.65 27.18 -15.86
C HIS A 457 1.46 27.72 -16.68
N SER A 458 0.85 28.78 -16.18
CA SER A 458 -0.43 29.31 -16.67
C SER A 458 -0.26 30.40 -17.74
N SER A 459 -1.16 30.36 -18.73
CA SER A 459 -1.53 31.53 -19.54
C SER A 459 -2.78 32.20 -18.96
N LYS A 460 -2.69 33.48 -18.65
CA LYS A 460 -3.78 34.29 -18.07
C LYS A 460 -4.81 34.69 -19.13
N ILE A 461 -6.08 34.37 -18.88
CA ILE A 461 -7.25 35.06 -19.44
C ILE A 461 -8.14 35.48 -18.27
N GLU A 462 -8.25 36.76 -17.99
CA GLU A 462 -9.07 37.33 -16.92
C GLU A 462 -10.52 37.51 -17.39
N LEU A 463 -11.42 36.68 -16.84
CA LEU A 463 -12.86 36.92 -16.83
C LEU A 463 -13.28 37.28 -15.40
N THR A 464 -14.26 38.20 -15.25
CA THR A 464 -14.79 38.58 -13.92
C THR A 464 -15.38 37.38 -13.20
N ALA A 465 -15.18 37.28 -11.87
CA ALA A 465 -15.56 36.13 -11.04
C ALA A 465 -17.05 35.75 -11.14
N ASP A 466 -17.95 36.73 -11.20
CA ASP A 466 -19.41 36.51 -11.28
C ASP A 466 -19.88 35.86 -12.60
N LYS A 467 -19.29 36.26 -13.72
CA LYS A 467 -19.64 35.66 -15.03
C LYS A 467 -19.15 34.22 -15.15
N ARG A 468 -18.03 33.87 -14.51
CA ARG A 468 -17.53 32.50 -14.46
C ARG A 468 -18.42 31.59 -13.62
N LEU A 469 -18.92 32.11 -12.50
CA LEU A 469 -19.82 31.39 -11.61
C LEU A 469 -21.13 31.01 -12.30
N LEU A 470 -21.79 31.98 -12.94
CA LEU A 470 -23.02 31.76 -13.69
C LEU A 470 -22.84 30.76 -14.86
N ARG A 471 -21.70 30.81 -15.53
CA ARG A 471 -21.38 29.82 -16.59
C ARG A 471 -21.13 28.43 -16.01
N ALA A 472 -20.48 28.33 -14.88
CA ALA A 472 -20.24 27.04 -14.22
C ALA A 472 -21.58 26.41 -13.77
N GLU A 473 -22.48 27.20 -13.18
CA GLU A 473 -23.82 26.74 -12.75
C GLU A 473 -24.66 26.30 -13.95
N TRP A 474 -24.58 27.04 -15.06
CA TRP A 474 -25.30 26.69 -16.28
C TRP A 474 -24.83 25.34 -16.86
N TRP A 475 -23.50 25.15 -17.00
CA TRP A 475 -22.96 23.89 -17.49
C TRP A 475 -23.23 22.70 -16.54
N GLN A 476 -23.22 22.95 -15.22
CA GLN A 476 -23.61 21.95 -14.23
C GLN A 476 -25.07 21.52 -14.42
N ASN A 477 -25.98 22.47 -14.64
CA ASN A 477 -27.38 22.17 -14.91
C ASN A 477 -27.56 21.40 -16.21
N VAL A 478 -26.87 21.78 -17.29
CA VAL A 478 -26.91 21.07 -18.57
C VAL A 478 -26.44 19.62 -18.42
N MET A 479 -25.43 19.39 -17.58
CA MET A 479 -24.88 18.06 -17.32
C MET A 479 -25.84 17.17 -16.53
N ILE A 480 -26.51 17.72 -15.52
CA ILE A 480 -27.37 16.98 -14.61
C ILE A 480 -28.77 16.73 -15.16
N GLN A 481 -29.28 17.68 -15.94
CA GLN A 481 -30.67 17.67 -16.46
C GLN A 481 -31.12 16.34 -17.11
N PRO A 482 -30.31 15.64 -17.89
CA PRO A 482 -30.70 14.37 -18.50
C PRO A 482 -30.99 13.26 -17.47
N PHE A 483 -30.41 13.34 -16.28
CA PHE A 483 -30.43 12.28 -15.26
C PHE A 483 -31.38 12.55 -14.09
N VAL A 484 -31.99 13.72 -14.02
CA VAL A 484 -32.89 14.11 -12.90
C VAL A 484 -34.05 13.11 -12.71
N LYS A 485 -34.53 12.52 -13.77
CA LYS A 485 -35.65 11.55 -13.72
C LYS A 485 -35.22 10.13 -13.32
N ASN A 486 -33.94 9.79 -13.50
CA ASN A 486 -33.39 8.45 -13.29
C ASN A 486 -32.13 8.49 -12.42
N ALA A 487 -32.08 9.36 -11.44
CA ALA A 487 -30.86 9.63 -10.66
C ALA A 487 -30.26 8.38 -9.99
N GLY A 488 -31.07 7.43 -9.53
CA GLY A 488 -30.63 6.19 -8.89
C GLY A 488 -29.96 5.18 -9.84
N SER A 489 -30.42 5.12 -11.12
CA SER A 489 -29.91 4.14 -12.11
C SER A 489 -28.81 4.68 -13.02
N ALA A 490 -28.57 5.98 -13.06
CA ALA A 490 -27.64 6.63 -13.98
C ALA A 490 -26.18 6.13 -13.85
N LEU A 491 -25.75 5.74 -12.63
CA LEU A 491 -24.46 5.15 -12.40
C LEU A 491 -24.29 3.77 -12.99
N PHE A 492 -25.32 2.92 -12.90
CA PHE A 492 -25.30 1.55 -13.43
C PHE A 492 -25.34 1.52 -14.97
N ASP A 493 -25.85 2.58 -15.59
CA ASP A 493 -25.88 2.76 -17.05
C ASP A 493 -24.74 3.65 -17.57
N HIS A 494 -23.73 3.94 -16.70
CA HIS A 494 -22.60 4.79 -17.05
C HIS A 494 -21.68 4.09 -18.09
N PRO A 495 -21.35 4.73 -19.24
CA PRO A 495 -20.62 4.08 -20.33
C PRO A 495 -19.30 3.45 -19.91
N ALA A 496 -18.52 4.11 -19.03
CA ALA A 496 -17.25 3.56 -18.54
C ALA A 496 -17.44 2.35 -17.63
N ILE A 497 -18.50 2.33 -16.81
CA ILE A 497 -18.83 1.18 -15.97
C ILE A 497 -19.26 0.01 -16.83
N LEU A 498 -20.12 0.25 -17.84
CA LEU A 498 -20.61 -0.79 -18.76
C LEU A 498 -19.47 -1.40 -19.57
N ALA A 499 -18.61 -0.58 -20.17
CA ALA A 499 -17.45 -1.06 -20.92
C ALA A 499 -16.48 -1.86 -20.03
N ALA A 500 -16.24 -1.40 -18.79
CA ALA A 500 -15.43 -2.13 -17.83
C ALA A 500 -16.09 -3.47 -17.44
N VAL A 501 -17.40 -3.52 -17.20
CA VAL A 501 -18.14 -4.75 -16.88
C VAL A 501 -18.01 -5.78 -18.00
N GLU A 502 -18.24 -5.37 -19.24
CA GLU A 502 -18.13 -6.26 -20.41
C GLU A 502 -16.73 -6.88 -20.54
N GLU A 503 -15.69 -6.07 -20.40
CA GLU A 503 -14.31 -6.54 -20.46
C GLU A 503 -13.97 -7.46 -19.28
N ILE A 504 -14.35 -7.07 -18.06
CA ILE A 504 -14.11 -7.87 -16.85
C ILE A 504 -14.80 -9.24 -16.96
N GLU A 505 -16.06 -9.27 -17.38
CA GLU A 505 -16.80 -10.52 -17.56
C GLU A 505 -16.16 -11.40 -18.63
N ALA A 506 -15.73 -10.84 -19.76
CA ALA A 506 -15.04 -11.58 -20.81
C ALA A 506 -13.75 -12.25 -20.29
N ILE A 507 -12.98 -11.56 -19.44
CA ILE A 507 -11.78 -12.12 -18.82
C ILE A 507 -12.13 -13.19 -17.78
N CYS A 508 -13.14 -12.95 -16.94
CA CYS A 508 -13.58 -13.91 -15.93
C CYS A 508 -14.16 -15.20 -16.54
N LEU A 509 -14.82 -15.14 -17.70
CA LEU A 509 -15.29 -16.30 -18.44
C LEU A 509 -14.14 -17.20 -18.95
N GLN A 510 -12.95 -16.63 -19.13
CA GLN A 510 -11.73 -17.39 -19.43
C GLN A 510 -11.09 -18.03 -18.19
N GLY A 511 -11.72 -17.92 -17.03
CA GLY A 511 -11.25 -18.48 -15.76
C GLY A 511 -10.20 -17.63 -15.05
N GLU A 512 -9.95 -16.40 -15.49
CA GLU A 512 -8.99 -15.48 -14.87
C GLU A 512 -9.68 -14.52 -13.90
N LYS A 513 -8.92 -14.07 -12.89
CA LYS A 513 -9.35 -13.03 -11.94
C LYS A 513 -8.91 -11.66 -12.44
N VAL A 514 -9.65 -10.63 -12.04
CA VAL A 514 -9.39 -9.25 -12.45
C VAL A 514 -9.22 -8.35 -11.22
N LEU A 515 -8.15 -7.54 -11.24
CA LEU A 515 -7.91 -6.49 -10.27
C LEU A 515 -8.27 -5.15 -10.89
N VAL A 516 -9.18 -4.41 -10.25
CA VAL A 516 -9.64 -3.11 -10.74
C VAL A 516 -9.16 -2.01 -9.82
N PHE A 517 -8.60 -0.94 -10.38
CA PHE A 517 -8.26 0.27 -9.62
C PHE A 517 -9.08 1.46 -10.05
N GLY A 518 -9.47 2.27 -9.08
CA GLY A 518 -10.13 3.54 -9.34
C GLY A 518 -9.98 4.52 -8.18
N ARG A 519 -10.30 5.78 -8.43
CA ARG A 519 -10.02 6.89 -7.51
C ARG A 519 -11.17 7.13 -6.54
N PHE A 520 -12.41 6.99 -7.01
CA PHE A 520 -13.62 7.37 -6.28
C PHE A 520 -14.41 6.15 -5.85
N THR A 521 -14.78 6.12 -4.56
CA THR A 521 -15.45 4.97 -3.93
C THR A 521 -16.80 4.68 -4.56
N ARG A 522 -17.56 5.67 -4.94
CA ARG A 522 -18.93 5.46 -5.39
C ARG A 522 -19.05 4.82 -6.79
N PRO A 523 -18.34 5.27 -7.84
CA PRO A 523 -18.28 4.52 -9.10
C PRO A 523 -17.75 3.09 -8.93
N LEU A 524 -16.80 2.89 -8.00
CA LEU A 524 -16.27 1.56 -7.68
C LEU A 524 -17.32 0.69 -6.99
N ARG A 525 -18.13 1.25 -6.08
CA ARG A 525 -19.23 0.55 -5.44
C ARG A 525 -20.31 0.19 -6.46
N ALA A 526 -20.66 1.11 -7.36
CA ALA A 526 -21.62 0.84 -8.44
C ALA A 526 -21.12 -0.28 -9.37
N LEU A 527 -19.84 -0.31 -9.71
CA LEU A 527 -19.23 -1.39 -10.48
C LEU A 527 -19.36 -2.74 -9.76
N VAL A 528 -19.06 -2.79 -8.46
CA VAL A 528 -19.18 -4.02 -7.65
C VAL A 528 -20.64 -4.48 -7.56
N GLN A 529 -21.57 -3.57 -7.29
CA GLN A 529 -23.00 -3.88 -7.22
C GLN A 529 -23.53 -4.42 -8.55
N LEU A 530 -23.14 -3.79 -9.66
CA LEU A 530 -23.57 -4.22 -10.99
C LEU A 530 -23.00 -5.60 -11.37
N LEU A 531 -21.70 -5.86 -11.10
CA LEU A 531 -21.07 -7.15 -11.34
C LEU A 531 -21.73 -8.26 -10.51
N ASN A 532 -21.98 -7.99 -9.20
CA ASN A 532 -22.67 -8.93 -8.33
C ASN A 532 -24.12 -9.18 -8.79
N ALA A 533 -24.85 -8.14 -9.17
CA ALA A 533 -26.23 -8.27 -9.68
C ALA A 533 -26.29 -9.09 -10.97
N ARG A 534 -25.37 -8.86 -11.91
CA ARG A 534 -25.32 -9.63 -13.17
C ARG A 534 -25.00 -11.10 -12.93
N GLU A 535 -24.04 -11.38 -12.04
CA GLU A 535 -23.70 -12.76 -11.69
C GLU A 535 -24.80 -13.45 -10.88
N MET A 536 -25.44 -12.75 -9.93
CA MET A 536 -26.63 -13.22 -9.24
C MET A 536 -27.70 -13.71 -10.22
N LEU A 537 -28.06 -12.87 -11.19
CA LEU A 537 -29.08 -13.22 -12.19
C LEU A 537 -28.67 -14.42 -13.04
N ARG A 538 -27.37 -14.56 -13.39
CA ARG A 538 -26.86 -15.74 -14.11
C ARG A 538 -26.93 -17.00 -13.24
N CYS A 539 -26.60 -16.90 -11.96
CA CYS A 539 -26.73 -18.02 -11.03
C CYS A 539 -28.19 -18.45 -10.86
N VAL A 540 -29.12 -17.49 -10.78
CA VAL A 540 -30.56 -17.77 -10.74
C VAL A 540 -30.99 -18.50 -12.02
N ASP A 541 -30.59 -18.02 -13.22
CA ASP A 541 -30.94 -18.64 -14.47
C ASP A 541 -30.35 -20.05 -14.65
N ALA A 542 -29.13 -20.25 -14.13
CA ALA A 542 -28.45 -21.55 -14.22
C ALA A 542 -28.71 -22.48 -13.02
N ASN A 543 -29.54 -22.05 -12.05
CA ASN A 543 -29.83 -22.77 -10.82
C ASN A 543 -28.55 -23.16 -10.06
N LEU A 544 -27.59 -22.21 -9.95
CA LEU A 544 -26.32 -22.37 -9.24
C LEU A 544 -26.40 -21.76 -7.85
N PRO A 545 -25.67 -22.31 -6.86
CA PRO A 545 -25.62 -21.75 -5.50
C PRO A 545 -25.19 -20.28 -5.47
N TRP A 546 -25.86 -19.48 -4.63
CA TRP A 546 -25.55 -18.07 -4.44
C TRP A 546 -25.49 -17.73 -2.93
N PRO A 547 -24.53 -16.88 -2.47
CA PRO A 547 -24.33 -16.66 -1.02
C PRO A 547 -25.32 -15.71 -0.35
N GLN A 548 -26.34 -15.26 -1.05
CA GLN A 548 -27.33 -14.29 -0.58
C GLN A 548 -28.74 -14.90 -0.70
N SER A 549 -29.53 -14.80 0.38
CA SER A 549 -30.88 -15.39 0.46
C SER A 549 -32.01 -14.44 0.06
N LYS A 550 -31.73 -13.15 -0.05
CA LYS A 550 -32.69 -12.09 -0.43
C LYS A 550 -31.98 -10.83 -0.86
N VAL A 551 -32.67 -9.93 -1.54
CA VAL A 551 -32.21 -8.57 -1.85
C VAL A 551 -32.36 -7.68 -0.60
N HIS A 552 -31.26 -7.06 -0.16
CA HIS A 552 -31.20 -6.33 1.12
C HIS A 552 -31.48 -4.84 1.01
N GLU A 553 -30.90 -4.13 0.05
CA GLU A 553 -30.94 -2.67 -0.05
C GLU A 553 -31.66 -2.17 -1.30
N ASN A 554 -32.16 -0.93 -1.27
CA ASN A 554 -32.79 -0.33 -2.44
C ASN A 554 -31.79 -0.05 -3.57
N GLU A 555 -30.52 0.32 -3.22
CA GLU A 555 -29.46 0.53 -4.22
C GLU A 555 -29.12 -0.78 -4.94
N GLU A 556 -29.10 -1.90 -4.22
CA GLU A 556 -28.91 -3.23 -4.78
C GLU A 556 -30.02 -3.58 -5.77
N TRP A 557 -31.29 -3.26 -5.41
CA TRP A 557 -32.42 -3.50 -6.30
C TRP A 557 -32.32 -2.71 -7.60
N GLU A 558 -31.87 -1.46 -7.56
CA GLU A 558 -31.62 -0.66 -8.76
C GLU A 558 -30.51 -1.25 -9.63
N ALA A 559 -29.45 -1.77 -9.03
CA ALA A 559 -28.39 -2.49 -9.75
C ALA A 559 -28.93 -3.77 -10.43
N ILE A 560 -29.78 -4.51 -9.74
CA ILE A 560 -30.42 -5.73 -10.26
C ILE A 560 -31.34 -5.41 -11.45
N LEU A 561 -32.17 -4.35 -11.34
CA LEU A 561 -33.01 -3.89 -12.44
C LEU A 561 -32.19 -3.47 -13.67
N SER A 562 -31.07 -2.75 -13.44
CA SER A 562 -30.16 -2.38 -14.52
C SER A 562 -29.50 -3.62 -15.14
N ALA A 563 -29.01 -4.55 -14.31
CA ALA A 563 -28.44 -5.83 -14.76
C ALA A 563 -29.45 -6.64 -15.59
N HIS A 564 -30.72 -6.71 -15.14
CA HIS A 564 -31.80 -7.41 -15.85
C HIS A 564 -31.99 -6.85 -17.26
N ARG A 565 -32.06 -5.51 -17.39
CA ARG A 565 -32.19 -4.82 -18.70
C ARG A 565 -30.97 -5.09 -19.60
N GLN A 566 -29.77 -4.96 -19.03
CA GLN A 566 -28.50 -5.13 -19.77
C GLN A 566 -28.30 -6.58 -20.26
N LEU A 567 -28.73 -7.57 -19.49
CA LEU A 567 -28.71 -8.98 -19.86
C LEU A 567 -29.84 -9.35 -20.83
N ARG A 568 -30.69 -8.39 -21.22
CA ARG A 568 -31.82 -8.56 -22.13
C ARG A 568 -32.76 -9.70 -21.72
N ARG A 569 -32.95 -9.87 -20.41
CA ARG A 569 -33.90 -10.89 -19.91
C ARG A 569 -35.34 -10.45 -20.21
N GLN A 570 -36.18 -11.42 -20.53
CA GLN A 570 -37.58 -11.18 -20.89
C GLN A 570 -38.47 -11.04 -19.64
N GLY A 571 -39.52 -10.22 -19.73
CA GLY A 571 -40.49 -10.00 -18.67
C GLY A 571 -40.06 -8.94 -17.62
N GLU A 572 -41.01 -8.59 -16.77
CA GLU A 572 -40.74 -7.72 -15.62
C GLU A 572 -40.15 -8.57 -14.48
N LEU A 573 -39.13 -8.03 -13.77
CA LEU A 573 -38.52 -8.70 -12.67
C LEU A 573 -39.31 -8.42 -11.38
N ASP A 574 -39.86 -9.49 -10.79
CA ASP A 574 -40.56 -9.43 -9.51
C ASP A 574 -39.58 -9.71 -8.37
N ARG A 575 -39.50 -8.78 -7.40
CA ARG A 575 -38.60 -8.90 -6.25
C ARG A 575 -38.92 -10.11 -5.37
N VAL A 576 -40.20 -10.40 -5.17
CA VAL A 576 -40.62 -11.53 -4.31
C VAL A 576 -40.24 -12.86 -4.92
N LEU A 577 -40.43 -13.01 -6.24
CA LEU A 577 -40.04 -14.22 -6.97
C LEU A 577 -38.52 -14.39 -6.98
N LEU A 578 -37.78 -13.28 -7.12
CA LEU A 578 -36.32 -13.31 -7.04
C LEU A 578 -35.85 -13.72 -5.64
N ASP A 579 -36.43 -13.18 -4.57
CA ASP A 579 -36.07 -13.54 -3.19
C ASP A 579 -36.37 -15.04 -2.91
N ILE A 580 -37.42 -15.61 -3.46
CA ILE A 580 -37.69 -17.04 -3.34
C ILE A 580 -36.61 -17.86 -4.03
N ALA A 581 -36.25 -17.51 -5.26
CA ALA A 581 -35.19 -18.22 -6.00
C ALA A 581 -33.82 -18.10 -5.30
N LEU A 582 -33.51 -16.93 -4.75
CA LEU A 582 -32.28 -16.71 -3.98
C LEU A 582 -32.25 -17.54 -2.69
N ALA A 583 -33.38 -17.66 -2.00
CA ALA A 583 -33.47 -18.49 -0.79
C ALA A 583 -33.21 -19.97 -1.09
N GLU A 584 -33.72 -20.50 -2.21
CA GLU A 584 -33.45 -21.87 -2.66
C GLU A 584 -31.96 -22.10 -2.96
N GLN A 585 -31.32 -21.16 -3.67
CA GLN A 585 -29.89 -21.23 -3.99
C GLN A 585 -28.99 -21.08 -2.76
N TYR A 586 -29.36 -20.20 -1.85
CA TYR A 586 -28.67 -20.07 -0.56
C TYR A 586 -28.76 -21.37 0.24
N GLN A 587 -29.93 -22.03 0.25
CA GLN A 587 -30.09 -23.30 0.92
C GLN A 587 -29.23 -24.42 0.28
N ALA A 588 -29.11 -24.42 -1.04
CA ALA A 588 -28.20 -25.33 -1.74
C ALA A 588 -26.74 -25.11 -1.31
N LEU A 589 -26.32 -23.87 -1.18
CA LEU A 589 -24.99 -23.50 -0.68
C LEU A 589 -24.77 -23.95 0.77
N GLU A 590 -25.74 -23.73 1.65
CA GLU A 590 -25.68 -24.16 3.04
C GLU A 590 -25.62 -25.68 3.18
N ASN A 591 -26.25 -26.42 2.31
CA ASN A 591 -26.13 -27.88 2.26
C ASN A 591 -24.69 -28.32 1.88
N GLN A 592 -24.05 -27.63 0.92
CA GLN A 592 -22.63 -27.87 0.61
C GLN A 592 -21.74 -27.55 1.82
N ARG A 593 -21.98 -26.42 2.49
CA ARG A 593 -21.24 -26.01 3.71
C ARG A 593 -21.44 -27.01 4.85
N ARG A 594 -22.59 -27.63 4.97
CA ARG A 594 -22.86 -28.67 5.97
C ARG A 594 -21.97 -29.90 5.78
N ASN A 595 -21.77 -30.35 4.57
CA ASN A 595 -20.85 -31.45 4.25
C ASN A 595 -19.41 -31.13 4.65
N ILE A 596 -19.02 -29.83 4.63
CA ILE A 596 -17.74 -29.41 5.16
C ILE A 596 -17.69 -29.53 6.68
N ARG A 597 -18.72 -29.04 7.37
CA ARG A 597 -18.76 -29.05 8.83
C ARG A 597 -18.48 -30.44 9.39
N GLU A 598 -19.05 -31.49 8.79
CA GLU A 598 -18.90 -32.86 9.24
C GLU A 598 -17.46 -33.40 9.21
N LYS A 599 -16.65 -32.89 8.26
CA LYS A 599 -15.27 -33.37 8.04
C LYS A 599 -14.18 -32.37 8.45
N LEU A 600 -14.55 -31.14 8.82
CA LEU A 600 -13.61 -30.04 8.98
C LEU A 600 -12.52 -30.34 10.02
N ILE A 601 -12.91 -30.70 11.23
CA ILE A 601 -11.98 -30.95 12.33
C ILE A 601 -11.05 -32.13 12.01
N SER A 602 -11.61 -33.25 11.54
CA SER A 602 -10.82 -34.43 11.20
C SER A 602 -9.82 -34.16 10.07
N HIS A 603 -10.21 -33.45 9.03
CA HIS A 603 -9.29 -33.07 7.94
C HIS A 603 -8.17 -32.12 8.38
N ILE A 604 -8.48 -31.13 9.23
CA ILE A 604 -7.43 -30.24 9.76
C ILE A 604 -6.47 -31.03 10.66
N GLU A 605 -6.98 -31.91 11.54
CA GLU A 605 -6.14 -32.75 12.43
C GLU A 605 -5.22 -33.67 11.62
N GLU A 606 -5.77 -34.37 10.63
CA GLU A 606 -5.00 -35.22 9.74
C GLU A 606 -3.91 -34.43 8.99
N GLY A 607 -4.25 -33.24 8.46
CA GLY A 607 -3.29 -32.38 7.82
C GLY A 607 -2.18 -31.89 8.77
N PHE A 608 -2.50 -31.60 10.03
CA PHE A 608 -1.53 -31.25 11.06
C PHE A 608 -0.62 -32.42 11.49
N THR A 609 -1.05 -33.65 11.31
CA THR A 609 -0.15 -34.82 11.50
C THR A 609 0.87 -34.94 10.38
N LEU A 610 0.50 -34.55 9.17
CA LEU A 610 1.40 -34.54 8.00
C LEU A 610 2.41 -33.38 8.06
N LYS A 611 1.98 -32.20 8.48
CA LYS A 611 2.80 -31.00 8.63
C LYS A 611 2.40 -30.28 9.91
N GLN A 612 3.25 -30.36 10.93
CA GLN A 612 2.98 -29.71 12.20
C GLN A 612 2.88 -28.18 12.05
N PRO A 613 1.80 -27.54 12.53
CA PRO A 613 1.66 -26.10 12.54
C PRO A 613 2.55 -25.48 13.63
N GLY A 614 2.75 -24.15 13.56
CA GLY A 614 3.36 -23.42 14.67
C GLY A 614 2.52 -23.52 15.96
N LYS A 615 3.17 -23.40 17.12
CA LYS A 615 2.54 -23.55 18.44
C LYS A 615 1.26 -22.71 18.61
N ARG A 616 1.30 -21.46 18.17
CA ARG A 616 0.16 -20.52 18.20
C ARG A 616 -1.07 -21.04 17.42
N VAL A 617 -0.86 -21.52 16.21
CA VAL A 617 -1.95 -22.07 15.39
C VAL A 617 -2.52 -23.32 16.04
N ARG A 618 -1.66 -24.13 16.64
CA ARG A 618 -2.09 -25.34 17.36
C ARG A 618 -2.95 -24.98 18.57
N ALA A 619 -2.52 -24.01 19.39
CA ALA A 619 -3.29 -23.56 20.56
C ALA A 619 -4.67 -23.03 20.16
N LEU A 620 -4.74 -22.21 19.09
CA LEU A 620 -6.02 -21.71 18.56
C LEU A 620 -6.91 -22.84 18.00
N PHE A 621 -6.33 -23.85 17.36
CA PHE A 621 -7.09 -25.00 16.89
C PHE A 621 -7.66 -25.83 18.02
N ASP A 622 -6.88 -26.03 19.09
CA ASP A 622 -7.34 -26.79 20.28
C ASP A 622 -8.48 -26.02 20.98
N VAL A 623 -8.41 -24.69 21.07
CA VAL A 623 -9.53 -23.86 21.60
C VAL A 623 -10.74 -23.91 20.66
N PHE A 624 -10.54 -23.86 19.34
CA PHE A 624 -11.63 -24.02 18.38
C PHE A 624 -12.34 -25.36 18.53
N LYS A 625 -11.59 -26.46 18.66
CA LYS A 625 -12.14 -27.78 18.86
C LYS A 625 -12.97 -27.85 20.15
N LYS A 626 -12.44 -27.34 21.27
CA LYS A 626 -13.15 -27.25 22.54
C LYS A 626 -14.45 -26.42 22.43
N ALA A 627 -14.39 -25.26 21.75
CA ALA A 627 -15.58 -24.45 21.52
C ALA A 627 -16.64 -25.17 20.69
N VAL A 628 -16.24 -26.01 19.72
CA VAL A 628 -17.20 -26.85 18.96
C VAL A 628 -17.82 -27.95 19.80
N GLU A 629 -17.06 -28.56 20.71
CA GLU A 629 -17.55 -29.55 21.64
C GLU A 629 -18.58 -28.95 22.63
N GLU A 630 -18.27 -27.76 23.19
CA GLU A 630 -19.17 -27.02 24.09
C GLU A 630 -20.44 -26.55 23.38
N ASP A 631 -20.31 -26.03 22.13
CA ASP A 631 -21.44 -25.60 21.32
C ASP A 631 -22.34 -26.78 20.89
N SER A 632 -21.84 -28.03 20.78
CA SER A 632 -22.62 -29.21 20.39
C SER A 632 -23.66 -29.61 21.44
N GLU A 633 -23.49 -29.19 22.68
CA GLU A 633 -24.46 -29.38 23.77
C GLU A 633 -25.62 -28.36 23.74
N GLN A 634 -25.50 -27.27 22.98
CA GLN A 634 -26.51 -26.21 22.87
C GLN A 634 -27.06 -26.10 21.45
N VAL A 635 -28.18 -26.78 21.18
CA VAL A 635 -29.13 -26.57 20.05
C VAL A 635 -28.56 -26.60 18.62
N GLN A 636 -28.89 -27.69 17.91
CA GLN A 636 -28.80 -27.79 16.43
C GLN A 636 -29.60 -26.66 15.75
N GLY A 637 -28.91 -25.76 15.04
CA GLY A 637 -29.54 -24.73 14.18
C GLY A 637 -29.03 -23.31 14.28
N ASN A 638 -28.08 -23.01 15.16
CA ASN A 638 -27.55 -21.62 15.27
C ASN A 638 -26.47 -21.35 14.22
N GLU A 639 -26.70 -20.40 13.32
CA GLU A 639 -25.77 -19.95 12.30
C GLU A 639 -24.50 -19.29 12.86
N ASP A 640 -24.51 -18.88 14.12
CA ASP A 640 -23.40 -18.24 14.82
C ASP A 640 -22.46 -19.24 15.53
N HIS A 641 -22.68 -20.51 15.33
CA HIS A 641 -21.87 -21.58 15.88
C HIS A 641 -20.42 -21.52 15.38
N ALA A 642 -19.43 -21.76 16.25
CA ALA A 642 -18.01 -21.70 15.90
C ALA A 642 -17.65 -22.52 14.65
N LEU A 643 -18.20 -23.73 14.55
CA LEU A 643 -18.01 -24.64 13.42
C LEU A 643 -18.62 -24.08 12.11
N ALA A 644 -19.80 -23.45 12.20
CA ALA A 644 -20.46 -22.86 11.03
C ALA A 644 -19.67 -21.70 10.45
N VAL A 645 -19.20 -20.82 11.31
CA VAL A 645 -18.40 -19.63 10.89
C VAL A 645 -17.08 -20.05 10.23
N VAL A 646 -16.36 -21.00 10.85
CA VAL A 646 -15.12 -21.52 10.26
C VAL A 646 -15.39 -22.30 8.98
N ALA A 647 -16.45 -23.10 8.91
CA ALA A 647 -16.80 -23.85 7.71
C ALA A 647 -17.15 -22.94 6.52
N ARG A 648 -17.81 -21.79 6.75
CA ARG A 648 -18.05 -20.79 5.70
C ARG A 648 -16.74 -20.22 5.18
N ALA A 649 -15.83 -19.82 6.08
CA ALA A 649 -14.51 -19.33 5.70
C ALA A 649 -13.71 -20.38 4.93
N MET A 650 -13.71 -21.60 5.40
CA MET A 650 -13.01 -22.72 4.78
C MET A 650 -13.62 -23.10 3.43
N HIS A 651 -14.94 -23.03 3.28
CA HIS A 651 -15.61 -23.23 2.00
C HIS A 651 -15.11 -22.23 0.95
N GLU A 652 -14.87 -21.00 1.29
CA GLU A 652 -14.33 -20.01 0.35
C GLU A 652 -12.83 -20.20 0.10
N LEU A 653 -12.06 -20.70 1.05
CA LEU A 653 -10.61 -20.84 0.94
C LEU A 653 -10.15 -22.16 0.32
N VAL A 654 -10.79 -23.28 0.66
CA VAL A 654 -10.37 -24.60 0.16
C VAL A 654 -10.93 -24.91 -1.20
N GLN A 655 -11.87 -24.10 -1.64
CA GLN A 655 -12.48 -24.14 -2.96
C GLN A 655 -12.65 -25.48 -3.65
N ALA A 656 -13.82 -25.56 -4.04
CA ALA A 656 -14.35 -26.70 -4.70
C ALA A 656 -14.08 -27.94 -3.84
N TYR A 657 -15.06 -28.31 -3.11
CA TYR A 657 -15.42 -29.69 -2.91
C TYR A 657 -15.42 -30.40 -4.29
N THR A 658 -14.29 -30.35 -4.93
CA THR A 658 -13.90 -31.38 -5.85
C THR A 658 -13.45 -32.55 -4.97
N GLU A 659 -13.79 -33.73 -5.31
CA GLU A 659 -13.38 -34.99 -4.69
C GLU A 659 -11.86 -35.11 -4.41
N ASN A 660 -11.08 -34.08 -4.76
CA ASN A 660 -9.62 -33.99 -4.71
C ASN A 660 -9.03 -33.08 -3.61
N SER A 661 -9.84 -32.44 -2.73
CA SER A 661 -9.27 -31.63 -1.63
C SER A 661 -8.66 -32.53 -0.57
N THR A 662 -7.38 -32.30 -0.26
CA THR A 662 -6.64 -33.13 0.69
C THR A 662 -6.70 -32.57 2.12
N PRO A 663 -6.48 -33.38 3.17
CA PRO A 663 -6.34 -32.89 4.55
C PRO A 663 -5.27 -31.79 4.69
N SER A 664 -4.20 -31.85 3.89
CA SER A 664 -3.15 -30.82 3.86
C SER A 664 -3.69 -29.47 3.39
N ASP A 665 -4.64 -29.44 2.46
CA ASP A 665 -5.25 -28.19 1.97
C ASP A 665 -6.10 -27.54 3.05
N PHE A 666 -6.85 -28.34 3.82
CA PHE A 666 -7.62 -27.83 4.97
C PHE A 666 -6.72 -27.29 6.08
N ALA A 667 -5.67 -28.02 6.42
CA ALA A 667 -4.70 -27.56 7.42
C ALA A 667 -4.02 -26.26 6.99
N GLN A 668 -3.57 -26.16 5.76
CA GLN A 668 -2.95 -24.94 5.24
C GLN A 668 -3.94 -23.77 5.17
N ALA A 669 -5.19 -24.02 4.77
CA ALA A 669 -6.22 -22.98 4.74
C ALA A 669 -6.54 -22.47 6.15
N PHE A 670 -6.56 -23.34 7.16
CA PHE A 670 -6.74 -22.93 8.55
C PHE A 670 -5.55 -22.07 9.06
N VAL A 671 -4.32 -22.48 8.77
CA VAL A 671 -3.11 -21.68 9.08
C VAL A 671 -3.19 -20.29 8.45
N ASP A 672 -3.54 -20.23 7.17
CA ASP A 672 -3.67 -18.97 6.43
C ASP A 672 -4.81 -18.09 6.98
N LEU A 673 -5.93 -18.71 7.39
CA LEU A 673 -7.07 -18.05 8.00
C LEU A 673 -6.71 -17.40 9.34
N VAL A 674 -6.02 -18.13 10.21
CA VAL A 674 -5.51 -17.62 11.49
C VAL A 674 -4.54 -16.47 11.26
N ALA A 675 -3.62 -16.62 10.31
CA ALA A 675 -2.65 -15.56 9.97
C ALA A 675 -3.31 -14.28 9.40
N ALA A 676 -4.40 -14.43 8.66
CA ALA A 676 -5.15 -13.27 8.13
C ALA A 676 -6.02 -12.60 9.20
N ALA A 677 -6.58 -13.40 10.12
CA ALA A 677 -7.52 -12.94 11.13
C ALA A 677 -6.85 -12.21 12.30
N SER A 678 -5.62 -12.56 12.64
CA SER A 678 -4.88 -11.97 13.77
C SER A 678 -3.52 -11.41 13.37
N ASP A 679 -3.08 -10.35 14.05
CA ASP A 679 -1.67 -9.98 14.04
C ASP A 679 -0.87 -10.99 14.87
N ARG A 680 0.41 -11.19 14.56
CA ARG A 680 1.26 -12.23 15.16
C ARG A 680 1.39 -12.12 16.67
N ASP A 681 1.36 -10.87 17.16
CA ASP A 681 1.54 -10.54 18.57
C ASP A 681 0.20 -10.24 19.28
N GLU A 682 -0.90 -10.46 18.60
CA GLU A 682 -2.24 -10.25 19.15
C GLU A 682 -2.61 -11.42 20.06
N GLY A 683 -2.96 -11.15 21.31
CA GLY A 683 -3.33 -12.16 22.31
C GLY A 683 -2.15 -12.70 23.14
N ASP A 684 -0.91 -12.40 22.82
CA ASP A 684 0.28 -12.75 23.59
C ASP A 684 0.52 -11.64 24.62
N ALA A 685 -0.06 -11.77 25.81
CA ALA A 685 -0.07 -10.72 26.81
C ALA A 685 1.27 -10.60 27.58
N ASP A 686 2.00 -11.69 27.70
CA ASP A 686 3.28 -11.74 28.40
C ASP A 686 4.50 -11.68 27.46
N GLY A 687 4.28 -11.71 26.14
CA GLY A 687 5.33 -11.53 25.12
C GLY A 687 6.31 -12.70 24.99
N ASP A 688 5.96 -13.89 25.50
CA ASP A 688 6.81 -15.10 25.46
C ASP A 688 6.77 -15.82 24.09
N GLY A 689 5.93 -15.35 23.17
CA GLY A 689 5.74 -15.92 21.83
C GLY A 689 4.92 -17.21 21.82
N GLN A 690 4.28 -17.55 22.94
CA GLN A 690 3.35 -18.67 23.08
C GLN A 690 1.97 -18.10 23.47
N LEU A 691 0.92 -18.88 23.27
CA LEU A 691 -0.40 -18.55 23.80
C LEU A 691 -0.73 -19.55 24.88
N ASP A 692 -0.99 -19.09 26.09
CA ASP A 692 -1.62 -19.91 27.11
C ASP A 692 -3.11 -20.16 26.79
N GLU A 693 -3.79 -20.99 27.54
CA GLU A 693 -5.19 -21.36 27.27
C GLU A 693 -6.14 -20.14 27.40
N ALA A 694 -5.87 -19.21 28.32
CA ALA A 694 -6.70 -18.02 28.52
C ALA A 694 -6.49 -17.01 27.38
N GLU A 695 -5.25 -16.80 26.98
CA GLU A 695 -4.88 -15.95 25.86
C GLU A 695 -5.42 -16.48 24.53
N ALA A 696 -5.26 -17.80 24.30
CA ALA A 696 -5.80 -18.45 23.13
C ALA A 696 -7.33 -18.35 23.07
N SER A 697 -8.03 -18.50 24.21
CA SER A 697 -9.48 -18.33 24.29
C SER A 697 -9.94 -16.91 24.02
N GLY A 698 -9.25 -15.92 24.58
CA GLY A 698 -9.51 -14.50 24.31
C GLY A 698 -9.31 -14.14 22.82
N LEU A 699 -8.20 -14.58 22.24
CA LEU A 699 -7.91 -14.38 20.83
C LEU A 699 -8.91 -15.10 19.91
N TRP A 700 -9.33 -16.32 20.28
CA TRP A 700 -10.34 -17.05 19.53
C TRP A 700 -11.67 -16.31 19.50
N ALA A 701 -12.12 -15.74 20.63
CA ALA A 701 -13.35 -14.94 20.67
C ALA A 701 -13.32 -13.76 19.70
N GLU A 702 -12.18 -13.04 19.61
CA GLU A 702 -12.01 -11.95 18.65
C GLU A 702 -11.98 -12.48 17.21
N LEU A 703 -11.28 -13.60 16.96
CA LEU A 703 -11.21 -14.22 15.64
C LEU A 703 -12.61 -14.63 15.16
N LYS A 704 -13.42 -15.25 16.03
CA LYS A 704 -14.81 -15.62 15.71
C LYS A 704 -15.63 -14.42 15.26
N ILE A 705 -15.52 -13.28 15.96
CA ILE A 705 -16.22 -12.05 15.59
C ILE A 705 -15.75 -11.55 14.20
N ARG A 706 -14.46 -11.50 13.96
CA ARG A 706 -13.88 -11.06 12.68
C ARG A 706 -14.29 -11.96 11.51
N LEU A 707 -14.29 -13.27 11.74
CA LEU A 707 -14.72 -14.24 10.73
C LEU A 707 -16.22 -14.11 10.46
N HIS A 708 -17.03 -13.92 11.49
CA HIS A 708 -18.46 -13.71 11.34
C HIS A 708 -18.74 -12.42 10.55
N GLU A 709 -18.10 -11.30 10.91
CA GLU A 709 -18.21 -10.04 10.16
C GLU A 709 -17.84 -10.17 8.68
N GLU A 710 -16.86 -11.03 8.35
CA GLU A 710 -16.38 -11.17 6.97
C GLU A 710 -17.20 -12.15 6.15
N TYR A 711 -17.52 -13.31 6.71
CA TYR A 711 -18.12 -14.43 5.96
C TYR A 711 -19.63 -14.58 6.15
N ASN A 712 -20.25 -13.76 7.00
CA ASN A 712 -21.71 -13.70 7.18
C ASN A 712 -22.30 -12.43 6.55
N ARG A 713 -21.67 -11.87 5.53
CA ARG A 713 -22.16 -10.68 4.86
C ARG A 713 -23.37 -10.99 3.99
N PRO A 714 -24.33 -10.05 3.91
CA PRO A 714 -25.48 -10.20 3.07
C PRO A 714 -25.21 -9.93 1.57
N GLU A 715 -24.01 -9.52 1.19
CA GLU A 715 -23.64 -9.11 -0.17
C GLU A 715 -23.07 -10.28 -0.97
N GLY A 716 -23.28 -10.27 -2.29
CA GLY A 716 -22.68 -11.21 -3.21
C GLY A 716 -21.13 -11.18 -3.13
N GLY A 717 -20.51 -12.33 -3.35
CA GLY A 717 -19.07 -12.52 -3.23
C GLY A 717 -18.28 -12.45 -4.54
N TYR A 718 -18.95 -12.32 -5.71
CA TYR A 718 -18.28 -12.36 -7.02
C TYR A 718 -17.31 -11.18 -7.21
N ALA A 719 -17.74 -9.97 -6.92
CA ALA A 719 -16.92 -8.77 -6.88
C ALA A 719 -16.89 -8.18 -5.47
N ARG A 720 -15.73 -7.73 -4.99
CA ARG A 720 -15.55 -7.14 -3.66
C ARG A 720 -14.82 -5.82 -3.74
N LEU A 721 -15.23 -4.85 -2.89
CA LEU A 721 -14.62 -3.51 -2.82
C LEU A 721 -13.67 -3.42 -1.62
N MET A 722 -12.49 -2.83 -1.86
CA MET A 722 -11.49 -2.49 -0.85
C MET A 722 -11.19 -0.98 -0.92
N PHE A 723 -11.49 -0.26 0.15
CA PHE A 723 -11.34 1.20 0.21
C PHE A 723 -10.79 1.64 1.58
N GLY A 724 -10.63 2.96 1.81
CA GLY A 724 -9.95 3.51 2.98
C GLY A 724 -10.50 3.01 4.32
N GLU A 725 -11.82 2.91 4.45
CA GLU A 725 -12.49 2.46 5.69
C GLU A 725 -12.48 0.93 5.89
N THR A 726 -12.07 0.17 4.88
CA THR A 726 -11.98 -1.30 5.02
C THR A 726 -11.02 -1.66 6.15
N LYS A 727 -11.51 -2.40 7.16
CA LYS A 727 -10.73 -2.83 8.33
C LYS A 727 -9.47 -3.61 7.90
N PRO A 728 -8.34 -3.51 8.62
CA PRO A 728 -7.11 -4.24 8.26
C PRO A 728 -7.28 -5.76 8.17
N ALA A 729 -8.02 -6.37 9.07
CA ALA A 729 -8.33 -7.80 9.02
C ALA A 729 -9.11 -8.17 7.74
N THR A 730 -10.14 -7.41 7.39
CA THR A 730 -10.91 -7.59 6.15
C THR A 730 -10.00 -7.49 4.90
N ARG A 731 -9.04 -6.55 4.87
CA ARG A 731 -8.08 -6.45 3.77
C ARG A 731 -7.23 -7.70 3.63
N ARG A 732 -6.80 -8.27 4.76
CA ARG A 732 -6.02 -9.53 4.77
C ARG A 732 -6.86 -10.72 4.28
N PHE A 733 -8.12 -10.82 4.71
CA PHE A 733 -9.04 -11.85 4.22
C PHE A 733 -9.30 -11.73 2.71
N LEU A 734 -9.56 -10.52 2.22
CA LEU A 734 -9.73 -10.27 0.79
C LEU A 734 -8.47 -10.62 -0.02
N GLN A 735 -7.29 -10.27 0.51
CA GLN A 735 -6.02 -10.64 -0.11
C GLN A 735 -5.84 -12.17 -0.13
N LEU A 736 -6.15 -12.86 0.97
CA LEU A 736 -6.07 -14.30 1.08
C LEU A 736 -7.01 -14.99 0.07
N ALA A 737 -8.27 -14.59 0.07
CA ALA A 737 -9.29 -15.17 -0.82
C ALA A 737 -9.01 -14.88 -2.30
N PHE A 738 -8.59 -13.63 -2.62
CA PHE A 738 -8.30 -13.26 -4.02
C PHE A 738 -7.10 -14.01 -4.59
N ASN A 739 -6.10 -14.33 -3.78
CA ASN A 739 -4.92 -15.09 -4.22
C ASN A 739 -5.19 -16.60 -4.43
N ARG A 740 -6.37 -17.11 -4.13
CA ARG A 740 -6.77 -18.47 -4.47
C ARG A 740 -7.28 -18.52 -5.91
N LYS A 741 -6.81 -19.49 -6.73
CA LYS A 741 -7.10 -19.54 -8.18
C LYS A 741 -8.59 -19.67 -8.50
N HIS A 742 -9.31 -20.45 -7.74
CA HIS A 742 -10.69 -20.81 -8.05
C HIS A 742 -11.77 -20.14 -7.18
N GLY A 743 -11.49 -19.48 -6.03
CA GLY A 743 -12.43 -18.83 -5.12
C GLY A 743 -12.96 -17.48 -5.56
N HIS A 744 -13.94 -17.07 -4.80
CA HIS A 744 -14.38 -15.70 -4.78
C HIS A 744 -13.45 -14.86 -3.89
N PRO A 745 -13.31 -13.58 -4.16
CA PRO A 745 -13.87 -12.86 -5.29
C PRO A 745 -13.13 -13.18 -6.59
N LYS A 746 -13.88 -13.16 -7.72
CA LYS A 746 -13.30 -13.16 -9.08
C LYS A 746 -12.77 -11.79 -9.45
N VAL A 747 -13.42 -10.76 -8.96
CA VAL A 747 -13.06 -9.36 -9.20
C VAL A 747 -12.79 -8.66 -7.88
N LEU A 748 -11.57 -8.14 -7.71
CA LEU A 748 -11.23 -7.29 -6.57
C LEU A 748 -11.12 -5.84 -7.06
N VAL A 749 -11.98 -4.99 -6.54
CA VAL A 749 -12.01 -3.56 -6.86
C VAL A 749 -11.35 -2.81 -5.72
N ALA A 750 -10.29 -2.06 -5.98
CA ALA A 750 -9.53 -1.36 -4.97
C ALA A 750 -9.49 0.15 -5.24
N GLN A 751 -9.72 0.94 -4.21
CA GLN A 751 -9.46 2.38 -4.29
C GLN A 751 -7.96 2.64 -4.42
N SER A 752 -7.57 3.57 -5.26
CA SER A 752 -6.16 3.88 -5.56
C SER A 752 -5.30 4.16 -4.32
N LEU A 753 -5.86 4.82 -3.31
CA LEU A 753 -5.15 5.06 -2.03
C LEU A 753 -4.77 3.76 -1.32
N VAL A 754 -5.70 2.82 -1.25
CA VAL A 754 -5.51 1.50 -0.63
C VAL A 754 -4.59 0.64 -1.50
N GLY A 755 -4.71 0.76 -2.82
CA GLY A 755 -3.82 0.09 -3.78
C GLY A 755 -2.33 0.44 -3.61
N ARG A 756 -2.00 1.56 -2.95
CA ARG A 756 -0.62 1.95 -2.60
C ARG A 756 -0.07 1.22 -1.36
N GLU A 757 -0.87 0.46 -0.63
CA GLU A 757 -0.51 -0.14 0.67
C GLU A 757 0.12 -1.55 0.57
N GLY A 758 0.98 -1.83 -0.39
CA GLY A 758 1.83 -3.02 -0.37
C GLY A 758 1.12 -4.39 -0.48
N LEU A 759 -0.15 -4.44 -0.89
CA LEU A 759 -0.90 -5.67 -1.05
C LEU A 759 -0.25 -6.63 -2.06
N ASN A 760 -0.23 -7.92 -1.74
CA ASN A 760 0.25 -8.99 -2.62
C ASN A 760 -0.96 -9.65 -3.28
N LEU A 761 -1.23 -9.37 -4.56
CA LEU A 761 -2.42 -9.84 -5.28
C LEU A 761 -2.05 -10.62 -6.56
N HIS A 762 -0.84 -11.16 -6.62
CA HIS A 762 -0.20 -11.67 -7.82
C HIS A 762 -0.36 -13.18 -8.06
N LYS A 763 -0.84 -13.95 -7.08
CA LYS A 763 -0.87 -15.43 -7.20
C LYS A 763 -2.00 -15.97 -8.07
N ALA A 764 -3.08 -15.23 -8.23
CA ALA A 764 -4.24 -15.68 -9.01
C ALA A 764 -4.72 -14.65 -10.04
N CYS A 765 -4.00 -13.55 -10.22
CA CYS A 765 -4.37 -12.47 -11.14
C CYS A 765 -3.15 -11.95 -11.90
N ARG A 766 -3.32 -11.68 -13.19
CA ARG A 766 -2.35 -11.02 -14.07
C ARG A 766 -2.94 -9.84 -14.85
N THR A 767 -4.22 -9.54 -14.65
CA THR A 767 -4.95 -8.48 -15.37
C THR A 767 -5.33 -7.35 -14.44
N VAL A 768 -4.97 -6.13 -14.82
CA VAL A 768 -5.28 -4.89 -14.09
C VAL A 768 -6.14 -4.00 -14.96
N VAL A 769 -7.34 -3.66 -14.49
CA VAL A 769 -8.23 -2.66 -15.11
C VAL A 769 -8.06 -1.34 -14.35
N LEU A 770 -7.77 -0.27 -15.09
CA LEU A 770 -7.69 1.08 -14.55
C LEU A 770 -8.98 1.82 -14.90
N LEU A 771 -9.98 1.72 -14.01
CA LEU A 771 -11.27 2.38 -14.23
C LEU A 771 -11.13 3.91 -14.23
N HIS A 772 -10.21 4.42 -13.42
CA HIS A 772 -9.78 5.82 -13.40
C HIS A 772 -8.26 5.85 -13.48
N PRO A 773 -7.67 6.05 -14.66
CA PRO A 773 -6.22 6.20 -14.79
C PRO A 773 -5.69 7.31 -13.89
N GLU A 774 -4.57 7.04 -13.24
CA GLU A 774 -3.91 7.99 -12.35
C GLU A 774 -3.05 8.98 -13.16
N TRP A 775 -2.79 10.14 -12.57
CA TRP A 775 -1.91 11.16 -13.17
C TRP A 775 -0.44 10.85 -13.01
N ASN A 776 -0.13 10.06 -11.98
CA ASN A 776 1.20 9.81 -11.51
C ASN A 776 1.64 8.43 -12.00
N PRO A 777 2.65 8.35 -12.88
CA PRO A 777 3.14 7.08 -13.39
C PRO A 777 3.66 6.17 -12.26
N GLY A 778 4.20 6.72 -11.19
CA GLY A 778 4.63 5.95 -10.04
C GLY A 778 3.48 5.24 -9.32
N VAL A 779 2.29 5.84 -9.28
CA VAL A 779 1.10 5.19 -8.72
C VAL A 779 0.62 4.06 -9.63
N VAL A 780 0.60 4.27 -10.94
CA VAL A 780 0.24 3.23 -11.91
C VAL A 780 1.21 2.05 -11.83
N GLU A 781 2.52 2.32 -11.74
CA GLU A 781 3.52 1.27 -11.53
C GLU A 781 3.30 0.50 -10.21
N GLN A 782 2.92 1.17 -9.14
CA GLN A 782 2.56 0.51 -7.89
C GLN A 782 1.32 -0.37 -8.04
N GLN A 783 0.31 0.07 -8.79
CA GLN A 783 -0.92 -0.70 -9.07
C GLN A 783 -0.61 -1.95 -9.90
N ILE A 784 0.13 -1.80 -11.00
CA ILE A 784 0.59 -2.93 -11.83
C ILE A 784 1.46 -3.88 -11.01
N GLY A 785 2.34 -3.34 -10.19
CA GLY A 785 3.21 -4.09 -9.31
C GLY A 785 2.48 -4.93 -8.24
N ARG A 786 1.15 -4.85 -8.11
CA ARG A 786 0.36 -5.77 -7.27
C ARG A 786 0.24 -7.16 -7.90
N VAL A 787 0.31 -7.25 -9.21
CA VAL A 787 0.26 -8.51 -9.97
C VAL A 787 1.62 -8.88 -10.57
N ASP A 788 2.52 -7.91 -10.76
CA ASP A 788 3.86 -8.09 -11.31
C ASP A 788 4.90 -8.30 -10.20
N ARG A 789 5.00 -9.53 -9.72
CA ARG A 789 5.92 -9.93 -8.64
C ARG A 789 6.54 -11.28 -8.92
N ILE A 790 7.63 -11.56 -8.21
CA ILE A 790 8.26 -12.90 -8.19
C ILE A 790 7.22 -13.93 -7.69
N GLY A 791 7.08 -15.04 -8.39
CA GLY A 791 6.09 -16.09 -8.09
C GLY A 791 4.66 -15.72 -8.47
N SER A 792 4.48 -14.82 -9.45
CA SER A 792 3.17 -14.42 -9.96
C SER A 792 2.51 -15.47 -10.86
N LEU A 793 1.19 -15.37 -11.02
CA LEU A 793 0.43 -16.19 -11.98
C LEU A 793 0.98 -16.06 -13.39
N TRP A 794 1.45 -14.87 -13.77
CA TRP A 794 2.08 -14.65 -15.07
C TRP A 794 3.33 -15.51 -15.25
N GLU A 795 4.23 -15.49 -14.25
CA GLU A 795 5.47 -16.28 -14.25
C GLU A 795 5.16 -17.78 -14.28
N GLU A 796 4.17 -18.23 -13.49
CA GLU A 796 3.74 -19.64 -13.49
C GLU A 796 3.24 -20.07 -14.88
N LYS A 797 2.35 -19.28 -15.51
CA LYS A 797 1.82 -19.57 -16.84
C LYS A 797 2.91 -19.56 -17.91
N LEU A 798 3.86 -18.60 -17.84
CA LEU A 798 4.99 -18.53 -18.75
C LEU A 798 5.85 -19.80 -18.66
N ASN A 799 6.19 -20.22 -17.43
CA ASN A 799 6.97 -21.43 -17.21
C ASN A 799 6.25 -22.69 -17.71
N GLN A 800 4.93 -22.75 -17.59
CA GLN A 800 4.12 -23.87 -18.14
C GLN A 800 4.18 -23.92 -19.66
N VAL A 801 4.11 -22.77 -20.35
CA VAL A 801 4.21 -22.69 -21.81
C VAL A 801 5.60 -23.07 -22.27
N ILE A 802 6.65 -22.52 -21.67
CA ILE A 802 8.06 -22.83 -22.00
C ILE A 802 8.36 -24.33 -21.77
N ALA A 803 7.80 -24.93 -20.72
CA ALA A 803 7.96 -26.37 -20.46
C ALA A 803 7.14 -27.28 -21.42
N GLY A 804 6.51 -26.72 -22.44
CA GLY A 804 5.72 -27.46 -23.44
C GLY A 804 4.39 -28.03 -22.93
N LYS A 805 3.91 -27.54 -21.79
CA LYS A 805 2.65 -27.98 -21.18
C LYS A 805 1.39 -27.33 -21.79
N GLN A 806 1.54 -26.29 -22.58
CA GLN A 806 0.46 -25.68 -23.38
C GLN A 806 0.98 -25.44 -24.82
N VAL A 807 0.40 -26.14 -25.76
CA VAL A 807 0.63 -25.94 -27.20
C VAL A 807 -0.59 -25.16 -27.72
N ASN A 808 -0.39 -24.04 -28.35
CA ASN A 808 -1.31 -23.13 -29.05
C ASN A 808 -1.73 -21.88 -28.29
N GLY A 809 -0.99 -20.82 -28.48
CA GLY A 809 -1.43 -19.48 -28.14
C GLY A 809 -0.28 -18.49 -27.92
N ASP A 810 -0.59 -17.21 -27.95
CA ASP A 810 0.30 -16.13 -27.58
C ASP A 810 0.93 -16.38 -26.18
N LEU A 811 2.17 -16.00 -25.99
CA LEU A 811 2.81 -16.05 -24.69
C LEU A 811 2.00 -15.24 -23.65
N PRO A 812 1.85 -15.74 -22.42
CA PRO A 812 1.11 -15.04 -21.40
C PRO A 812 1.79 -13.70 -21.08
N ARG A 813 0.97 -12.66 -20.91
CA ARG A 813 1.44 -11.30 -20.59
C ARG A 813 0.67 -10.77 -19.39
N ILE A 814 1.25 -9.79 -18.71
CA ILE A 814 0.52 -8.98 -17.75
C ILE A 814 -0.35 -8.00 -18.55
N GLU A 815 -1.65 -8.02 -18.29
CA GLU A 815 -2.62 -7.22 -19.03
C GLU A 815 -2.96 -5.95 -18.26
N ILE A 816 -2.85 -4.81 -18.95
CA ILE A 816 -3.18 -3.49 -18.41
C ILE A 816 -4.30 -2.92 -19.26
N ARG A 817 -5.46 -2.68 -18.65
CA ARG A 817 -6.71 -2.30 -19.32
C ARG A 817 -7.21 -0.95 -18.80
N PRO A 818 -6.69 0.19 -19.29
CA PRO A 818 -7.21 1.51 -18.93
C PRO A 818 -8.53 1.79 -19.65
N VAL A 819 -9.48 2.41 -18.93
CA VAL A 819 -10.75 2.87 -19.49
C VAL A 819 -10.59 4.32 -19.93
N VAL A 820 -10.80 4.60 -21.20
CA VAL A 820 -10.54 5.91 -21.82
C VAL A 820 -11.68 6.34 -22.73
N PHE A 821 -12.18 7.56 -22.54
CA PHE A 821 -13.13 8.18 -23.46
C PHE A 821 -12.38 8.83 -24.62
N ARG A 822 -12.59 8.29 -25.81
CA ARG A 822 -11.95 8.78 -27.03
C ARG A 822 -12.46 10.18 -27.40
N GLY A 823 -11.57 11.06 -27.88
CA GLY A 823 -11.91 12.41 -28.30
C GLY A 823 -12.17 13.37 -27.12
N THR A 824 -11.81 13.03 -25.91
CA THR A 824 -11.99 13.84 -24.71
C THR A 824 -10.66 14.17 -24.02
N TYR A 825 -10.74 14.96 -22.96
CA TYR A 825 -9.60 15.28 -22.10
C TYR A 825 -9.02 14.04 -21.40
N ASP A 826 -9.73 12.93 -21.30
CA ASP A 826 -9.23 11.65 -20.81
C ASP A 826 -8.11 11.09 -21.67
N GLU A 827 -8.37 11.02 -22.97
CA GLU A 827 -7.35 10.60 -23.93
C GLU A 827 -6.10 11.48 -23.83
N LYS A 828 -6.30 12.80 -23.66
CA LYS A 828 -5.21 13.72 -23.45
C LYS A 828 -4.47 13.46 -22.13
N ASN A 829 -5.18 13.19 -21.05
CA ASN A 829 -4.59 12.86 -19.77
C ASN A 829 -3.80 11.55 -19.83
N TRP A 830 -4.34 10.56 -20.53
CA TRP A 830 -3.67 9.29 -20.76
C TRP A 830 -2.36 9.49 -21.54
N GLN A 831 -2.35 10.33 -22.58
CA GLN A 831 -1.14 10.70 -23.30
C GLN A 831 -0.11 11.41 -22.40
N VAL A 832 -0.57 12.36 -21.56
CA VAL A 832 0.32 13.05 -20.59
C VAL A 832 0.90 12.08 -19.57
N LEU A 833 0.15 11.08 -19.15
CA LEU A 833 0.66 10.02 -18.28
C LEU A 833 1.79 9.24 -18.97
N HIS A 834 1.62 8.88 -20.22
CA HIS A 834 2.66 8.22 -21.02
C HIS A 834 3.91 9.07 -21.17
N ASP A 835 3.78 10.36 -21.45
CA ASP A 835 4.91 11.28 -21.55
C ASP A 835 5.71 11.33 -20.23
N ARG A 836 5.00 11.39 -19.10
CA ARG A 836 5.62 11.34 -17.76
C ARG A 836 6.25 9.98 -17.46
N TRP A 837 5.63 8.92 -17.93
CA TRP A 837 6.16 7.57 -17.79
C TRP A 837 7.46 7.40 -18.59
N ASP A 838 7.51 7.95 -19.80
CA ASP A 838 8.72 7.98 -20.59
C ASP A 838 9.82 8.81 -19.91
N ASP A 839 9.50 9.93 -19.24
CA ASP A 839 10.46 10.71 -18.46
C ASP A 839 11.01 9.92 -17.26
N LEU A 840 10.16 9.19 -16.55
CA LEU A 840 10.57 8.31 -15.48
C LEU A 840 11.49 7.18 -15.99
N ARG A 841 11.14 6.60 -17.13
CA ARG A 841 11.94 5.55 -17.79
C ARG A 841 13.31 6.06 -18.23
N ALA A 842 13.38 7.28 -18.76
CA ALA A 842 14.66 7.89 -19.13
C ALA A 842 15.59 8.10 -17.93
N GLN A 843 15.04 8.50 -16.78
CA GLN A 843 15.83 8.75 -15.57
C GLN A 843 16.25 7.46 -14.84
N LEU A 844 15.42 6.44 -14.85
CA LEU A 844 15.58 5.28 -13.97
C LEU A 844 15.81 3.96 -14.70
N HIS A 845 15.27 3.78 -15.90
CA HIS A 845 15.28 2.51 -16.62
C HIS A 845 16.23 2.52 -17.82
N GLY A 846 16.89 3.65 -18.09
CA GLY A 846 17.77 3.75 -19.25
C GLY A 846 17.03 3.67 -20.60
N ILE A 847 15.77 4.08 -20.65
CA ILE A 847 14.96 4.13 -21.87
C ILE A 847 14.63 5.59 -22.16
N VAL A 848 15.40 6.20 -23.02
CA VAL A 848 15.21 7.62 -23.41
C VAL A 848 14.21 7.71 -24.56
N ILE A 849 14.40 6.87 -25.56
CA ILE A 849 13.46 6.70 -26.67
C ILE A 849 12.65 5.44 -26.41
N SER A 850 11.41 5.61 -25.96
CA SER A 850 10.47 4.52 -25.75
C SER A 850 9.97 3.96 -27.08
N PRO A 851 9.42 2.73 -27.14
CA PRO A 851 8.84 2.16 -28.37
C PRO A 851 7.80 3.09 -29.02
N ARG A 852 6.96 3.74 -28.23
CA ARG A 852 5.98 4.72 -28.69
C ARG A 852 6.62 5.93 -29.38
N ILE A 853 7.76 6.39 -28.88
CA ILE A 853 8.52 7.49 -29.51
C ILE A 853 9.26 6.97 -30.74
N ALA A 854 9.78 5.74 -30.68
CA ALA A 854 10.49 5.08 -31.77
C ALA A 854 9.63 4.91 -33.03
N GLU A 855 8.33 4.72 -32.90
CA GLU A 855 7.38 4.66 -34.03
C GLU A 855 7.44 5.90 -34.95
N LYS A 856 7.90 7.03 -34.44
CA LYS A 856 8.10 8.25 -35.23
C LYS A 856 9.37 8.22 -36.10
N TYR A 857 10.24 7.24 -35.87
CA TYR A 857 11.56 7.10 -36.50
C TYR A 857 11.78 5.66 -36.96
N PRO A 858 11.02 5.16 -37.94
CA PRO A 858 10.96 3.74 -38.30
C PRO A 858 12.30 3.15 -38.80
N ASP A 859 13.22 3.95 -39.33
CA ASP A 859 14.49 3.48 -39.89
C ASP A 859 15.69 3.86 -39.03
N ALA A 860 15.49 4.11 -37.73
CA ALA A 860 16.51 4.69 -36.87
C ALA A 860 16.95 3.77 -35.70
N GLU A 861 16.84 2.45 -35.87
CA GLU A 861 17.11 1.49 -34.79
C GLU A 861 18.50 1.63 -34.18
N GLU A 862 19.57 1.79 -34.99
CA GLU A 862 20.93 1.97 -34.51
C GLU A 862 21.06 3.26 -33.66
N MET A 863 20.48 4.35 -34.13
CA MET A 863 20.49 5.63 -33.42
C MET A 863 19.72 5.53 -32.08
N ILE A 864 18.59 4.84 -32.09
CA ILE A 864 17.79 4.61 -30.87
C ILE A 864 18.59 3.74 -29.88
N ALA A 865 19.24 2.70 -30.37
CA ALA A 865 20.09 1.85 -29.54
C ALA A 865 21.28 2.63 -28.96
N GLU A 866 21.90 3.51 -29.73
CA GLU A 866 22.96 4.41 -29.28
C GLU A 866 22.49 5.33 -28.15
N ILE A 867 21.35 6.00 -28.33
CA ILE A 867 20.79 6.94 -27.34
C ILE A 867 20.41 6.18 -26.05
N ASN A 868 19.70 5.07 -26.17
CA ASN A 868 19.29 4.27 -25.00
C ASN A 868 20.49 3.62 -24.31
N GLY A 869 21.52 3.20 -25.06
CA GLY A 869 22.76 2.67 -24.52
C GLY A 869 23.59 3.68 -23.72
N ALA A 870 23.47 4.97 -24.04
CA ALA A 870 24.14 6.06 -23.30
C ALA A 870 23.37 6.51 -22.04
N ALA A 871 22.14 6.04 -21.85
CA ALA A 871 21.33 6.40 -20.69
C ALA A 871 21.94 5.90 -19.36
N PRO A 872 21.69 6.59 -18.25
CA PRO A 872 22.20 6.21 -16.94
C PRO A 872 21.72 4.81 -16.51
N ASN A 873 22.64 4.02 -16.00
CA ASN A 873 22.33 2.71 -15.41
C ASN A 873 22.90 2.66 -13.99
N PHE A 874 22.05 2.39 -13.01
CA PHE A 874 22.39 2.29 -11.58
C PHE A 874 22.31 0.85 -11.08
N SER A 875 22.31 -0.13 -11.96
CA SER A 875 22.29 -1.54 -11.61
C SER A 875 23.58 -1.95 -10.89
N PRO A 876 23.49 -2.90 -9.93
CA PRO A 876 24.67 -3.45 -9.27
C PRO A 876 25.65 -4.04 -10.28
N SER A 877 26.95 -3.76 -10.09
CA SER A 877 28.00 -4.35 -10.93
C SER A 877 28.03 -5.89 -10.76
N GLY A 878 27.90 -6.64 -11.84
CA GLY A 878 27.92 -8.12 -11.82
C GLY A 878 26.56 -8.79 -11.82
N SER A 879 25.47 -8.06 -11.99
CA SER A 879 24.17 -8.61 -12.33
C SER A 879 24.03 -8.65 -13.85
N VAL A 880 24.51 -9.69 -14.48
CA VAL A 880 24.26 -10.04 -15.89
C VAL A 880 23.61 -11.39 -15.92
#